data_7653975a7dcf04e02679ce56bb2125e9
#
_entry.id   7653975a7dcf04e02679ce56bb2125e9
#
_cell.length_a   1.000
_cell.length_b   1.000
_cell.length_c   1.000
_cell.angle_alpha   90.00
_cell.angle_beta   90.00
_cell.angle_gamma   90.00
#
_symmetry.space_group_name_H-M   'P 1'
#
loop_
_entity.id
_entity.type
_entity.pdbx_description
1 polymer ?
#
loop_
_entity_poly.entity_id
_entity_poly.type
_entity_poly.pdbx_seq_one_letter_code
_entity_poly.pdbx_strand_id
1 'polypeptide(L)'
;MSEWRKLTESEIRTLAERGNTADNWDDILVAGNFDATLVSRSHFSGECRIALGAAGLRKAGGLELPVGISNSRIRSCTIADGCAIHDVRFLSGYGIGKDCLLFNIGQMTAEGGFCAPVIEVMNENGSRRVHAFPGMRCSDAFLMAAWPEDCGMQQRLEAFSKARGLRPEIAAGCAITNVPRIERLQCGPACTIDCAVSIDSVCVCSTAVEPVHIDGSCVLRNGIVGPGNRISGGCIAENFATGAGCTLSGGVRFFNSVLGDNSTVSCCELVCNLIFPAHEQHHNNSFLIAACVGGQSNIAAGATVGSNHNGRTADGEIVAGRGFWPGLCVSLKHSSVFACHTMLAKGAYPAELSIPLPFCLVANNEHEGRLEIIPAFAWLYNMYALARNSSKYRSRDRRRDRSQHIEFDIFAPDCMQEVADARRLLEAWAEKYCSWKPGDAFPEKIVLHGGEVEKSARPVAILKAGRAREAYGQMLLHYAAKCLLERFKETGKLPETAGASHGRWINFGGQPLREADADALREDIREGRLNNWDDIHRRLDALWAEYPQRKLEHAFGLPGPGSGTTSVAELLDKERNILELMLERAEQSRAKDFANPFRTATCRSTEEFRAIFGTLEDDASLAHLKKDVGEYLELIEKLKDS
;
A
#
# COMPACT_ATOMS: atom_id res chain seq x y z
N MET A 1 -22.13 -25.98 20.57
CA MET A 1 -22.87 -26.23 19.31
C MET A 1 -24.32 -26.43 19.72
N SER A 2 -25.28 -25.68 19.15
CA SER A 2 -26.71 -25.91 19.36
C SER A 2 -27.07 -27.30 18.82
N GLU A 3 -27.76 -28.08 19.63
CA GLU A 3 -28.28 -29.38 19.21
C GLU A 3 -29.40 -29.16 18.17
N TRP A 4 -29.18 -29.67 16.95
CA TRP A 4 -30.15 -29.55 15.86
C TRP A 4 -31.23 -30.62 15.97
N ARG A 5 -32.49 -30.22 15.81
CA ARG A 5 -33.67 -31.11 15.84
C ARG A 5 -34.55 -30.88 14.63
N LYS A 6 -35.38 -31.85 14.32
CA LYS A 6 -36.47 -31.70 13.35
C LYS A 6 -37.55 -30.74 13.87
N LEU A 7 -38.30 -30.16 12.96
CA LEU A 7 -39.52 -29.41 13.28
C LEU A 7 -40.58 -30.30 13.93
N THR A 8 -41.29 -29.75 14.87
CA THR A 8 -42.50 -30.36 15.42
C THR A 8 -43.69 -30.11 14.49
N GLU A 9 -44.75 -30.95 14.59
CA GLU A 9 -46.00 -30.73 13.83
C GLU A 9 -46.62 -29.32 14.08
N SER A 10 -46.54 -28.81 15.31
CA SER A 10 -47.03 -27.49 15.67
C SER A 10 -46.24 -26.38 14.97
N GLU A 11 -44.90 -26.51 14.90
CA GLU A 11 -44.05 -25.55 14.20
C GLU A 11 -44.29 -25.57 12.70
N ILE A 12 -44.45 -26.76 12.08
CA ILE A 12 -44.80 -26.90 10.66
C ILE A 12 -46.13 -26.21 10.36
N ARG A 13 -47.16 -26.40 11.23
CA ARG A 13 -48.45 -25.75 11.07
C ARG A 13 -48.33 -24.24 11.15
N THR A 14 -47.62 -23.71 12.15
CA THR A 14 -47.36 -22.27 12.28
C THR A 14 -46.63 -21.71 11.06
N LEU A 15 -45.63 -22.40 10.56
CA LEU A 15 -44.90 -22.00 9.35
C LEU A 15 -45.82 -21.96 8.12
N ALA A 16 -46.66 -23.00 7.93
CA ALA A 16 -47.60 -23.07 6.80
C ALA A 16 -48.68 -21.96 6.87
N GLU A 17 -49.23 -21.71 8.04
CA GLU A 17 -50.22 -20.62 8.28
C GLU A 17 -49.64 -19.25 7.98
N ARG A 18 -48.32 -19.05 8.15
CA ARG A 18 -47.59 -17.83 7.82
C ARG A 18 -47.11 -17.77 6.36
N GLY A 19 -47.61 -18.70 5.52
CA GLY A 19 -47.33 -18.73 4.09
C GLY A 19 -45.96 -19.28 3.71
N ASN A 20 -45.30 -20.04 4.59
CA ASN A 20 -44.06 -20.72 4.26
C ASN A 20 -44.33 -22.06 3.59
N THR A 21 -43.40 -22.48 2.75
CA THR A 21 -43.40 -23.79 2.05
C THR A 21 -42.04 -24.43 2.10
N ALA A 22 -41.98 -25.75 1.98
CA ALA A 22 -40.74 -26.49 1.83
C ALA A 22 -40.91 -27.63 0.81
N ASP A 23 -39.87 -28.01 0.11
CA ASP A 23 -39.87 -29.21 -0.73
C ASP A 23 -40.10 -30.45 0.16
N ASN A 24 -39.41 -30.50 1.31
CA ASN A 24 -39.59 -31.50 2.34
C ASN A 24 -39.30 -30.88 3.73
N TRP A 25 -40.29 -30.88 4.64
CA TRP A 25 -40.11 -30.35 6.00
C TRP A 25 -39.11 -31.14 6.84
N ASP A 26 -38.88 -32.41 6.52
CA ASP A 26 -37.88 -33.25 7.20
C ASP A 26 -36.42 -32.81 6.96
N ASP A 27 -36.18 -32.06 5.93
CA ASP A 27 -34.86 -31.49 5.60
C ASP A 27 -34.58 -30.17 6.34
N ILE A 28 -35.56 -29.67 7.09
CA ILE A 28 -35.42 -28.41 7.87
C ILE A 28 -35.13 -28.76 9.32
N LEU A 29 -33.87 -28.50 9.72
CA LEU A 29 -33.41 -28.66 11.09
C LEU A 29 -33.41 -27.33 11.83
N VAL A 30 -33.83 -27.31 13.08
CA VAL A 30 -33.94 -26.09 13.87
C VAL A 30 -33.21 -26.21 15.21
N ALA A 31 -32.77 -25.09 15.77
CA ALA A 31 -32.24 -25.03 17.14
C ALA A 31 -33.30 -25.27 18.17
N GLY A 32 -32.95 -25.70 19.39
CA GLY A 32 -33.90 -26.03 20.46
C GLY A 32 -34.83 -24.88 20.83
N ASN A 33 -34.39 -23.64 20.69
CA ASN A 33 -35.15 -22.42 20.98
C ASN A 33 -35.80 -21.77 19.74
N PHE A 34 -35.94 -22.49 18.62
CA PHE A 34 -36.50 -21.96 17.39
C PHE A 34 -37.92 -21.43 17.57
N ASP A 35 -38.18 -20.22 17.04
CA ASP A 35 -39.50 -19.58 17.03
C ASP A 35 -40.05 -19.48 15.60
N ALA A 36 -41.00 -20.34 15.26
CA ALA A 36 -41.62 -20.39 13.93
C ALA A 36 -42.36 -19.08 13.57
N THR A 37 -42.70 -18.23 14.54
CA THR A 37 -43.35 -16.94 14.28
C THR A 37 -42.44 -15.89 13.66
N LEU A 38 -41.12 -16.10 13.68
CA LEU A 38 -40.13 -15.22 13.05
C LEU A 38 -39.96 -15.49 11.54
N VAL A 39 -40.64 -16.50 11.00
CA VAL A 39 -40.53 -16.88 9.60
C VAL A 39 -41.86 -16.72 8.86
N SER A 40 -41.86 -16.06 7.69
CA SER A 40 -43.07 -15.84 6.91
C SER A 40 -42.81 -15.77 5.39
N ARG A 41 -43.80 -16.23 4.59
CA ARG A 41 -43.79 -16.13 3.11
C ARG A 41 -42.47 -16.54 2.45
N SER A 42 -41.84 -17.59 2.94
CA SER A 42 -40.56 -18.06 2.46
C SER A 42 -40.65 -19.52 2.01
N HIS A 43 -39.74 -19.90 1.12
CA HIS A 43 -39.65 -21.25 0.59
C HIS A 43 -38.29 -21.86 0.92
N PHE A 44 -38.28 -23.10 1.40
CA PHE A 44 -37.08 -23.83 1.78
C PHE A 44 -36.89 -25.08 0.92
N SER A 45 -35.64 -25.34 0.49
CA SER A 45 -35.28 -26.54 -0.28
C SER A 45 -33.90 -27.06 0.14
N GLY A 46 -33.69 -28.38 0.02
CA GLY A 46 -32.50 -29.04 0.52
C GLY A 46 -32.33 -28.93 2.03
N GLU A 47 -31.23 -29.44 2.57
CA GLU A 47 -30.98 -29.41 4.03
C GLU A 47 -30.74 -27.97 4.52
N CYS A 48 -31.64 -27.43 5.31
CA CYS A 48 -31.50 -26.12 5.95
C CYS A 48 -31.42 -26.25 7.46
N ARG A 49 -30.55 -25.44 8.08
CA ARG A 49 -30.39 -25.37 9.54
C ARG A 49 -30.66 -23.95 10.02
N ILE A 50 -31.65 -23.75 10.87
CA ILE A 50 -32.16 -22.42 11.27
C ILE A 50 -32.15 -22.26 12.78
N ALA A 51 -31.48 -21.25 13.30
CA ALA A 51 -31.33 -20.99 14.74
C ALA A 51 -31.99 -19.67 15.19
N LEU A 52 -33.17 -19.33 14.70
CA LEU A 52 -33.88 -18.10 15.07
C LEU A 52 -34.70 -18.34 16.34
N GLY A 53 -34.28 -17.76 17.48
CA GLY A 53 -34.87 -18.02 18.78
C GLY A 53 -35.45 -16.79 19.50
N ALA A 54 -35.13 -15.57 19.09
CA ALA A 54 -35.59 -14.36 19.76
C ALA A 54 -35.92 -13.24 18.78
N ALA A 55 -37.04 -12.57 19.00
CA ALA A 55 -37.39 -11.35 18.28
C ALA A 55 -36.39 -10.22 18.61
N GLY A 56 -36.15 -9.33 17.66
CA GLY A 56 -35.26 -8.19 17.82
C GLY A 56 -35.21 -7.35 16.55
N LEU A 57 -34.32 -6.38 16.52
CA LEU A 57 -34.11 -5.51 15.36
C LEU A 57 -32.65 -5.54 14.94
N ARG A 58 -32.41 -5.45 13.64
CA ARG A 58 -31.07 -5.26 13.05
C ARG A 58 -31.02 -3.94 12.31
N LYS A 59 -29.89 -3.23 12.44
CA LYS A 59 -29.71 -1.90 11.87
C LYS A 59 -28.45 -1.88 10.98
N ALA A 60 -28.60 -1.29 9.79
CA ALA A 60 -27.49 -1.00 8.91
C ALA A 60 -27.83 0.19 8.01
N GLY A 61 -26.94 1.19 7.88
CA GLY A 61 -27.08 2.30 6.93
C GLY A 61 -28.40 3.08 7.04
N GLY A 62 -29.00 3.18 8.22
CA GLY A 62 -30.31 3.80 8.43
C GLY A 62 -31.51 2.86 8.21
N LEU A 63 -31.28 1.64 7.73
CA LEU A 63 -32.28 0.59 7.64
C LEU A 63 -32.43 -0.12 8.99
N GLU A 64 -33.68 -0.37 9.42
CA GLU A 64 -34.00 -1.12 10.63
C GLU A 64 -35.01 -2.22 10.29
N LEU A 65 -34.63 -3.49 10.48
CA LEU A 65 -35.43 -4.64 10.12
C LEU A 65 -35.59 -5.61 11.31
N PRO A 66 -36.76 -6.27 11.45
CA PRO A 66 -36.97 -7.27 12.50
C PRO A 66 -36.11 -8.51 12.26
N VAL A 67 -35.66 -9.12 13.33
CA VAL A 67 -35.06 -10.47 13.27
C VAL A 67 -36.09 -11.45 12.71
N GLY A 68 -35.65 -12.30 11.79
CA GLY A 68 -36.49 -13.30 11.15
C GLY A 68 -36.19 -13.48 9.67
N ILE A 69 -36.99 -14.31 9.03
CA ILE A 69 -36.90 -14.60 7.58
C ILE A 69 -38.24 -14.26 6.94
N SER A 70 -38.25 -13.43 5.91
CA SER A 70 -39.47 -13.17 5.17
C SER A 70 -39.23 -13.00 3.66
N ASN A 71 -40.24 -13.43 2.88
CA ASN A 71 -40.28 -13.20 1.44
C ASN A 71 -39.00 -13.67 0.70
N SER A 72 -38.48 -14.84 1.11
CA SER A 72 -37.17 -15.32 0.66
C SER A 72 -37.20 -16.78 0.18
N ARG A 73 -36.30 -17.14 -0.73
CA ARG A 73 -36.06 -18.53 -1.12
C ARG A 73 -34.68 -18.98 -0.65
N ILE A 74 -34.65 -20.03 0.18
CA ILE A 74 -33.45 -20.49 0.87
C ILE A 74 -33.20 -21.95 0.55
N ARG A 75 -32.00 -22.27 0.10
CA ARG A 75 -31.59 -23.62 -0.29
C ARG A 75 -30.28 -24.01 0.40
N SER A 76 -30.29 -25.15 1.10
CA SER A 76 -29.08 -25.75 1.68
C SER A 76 -28.23 -24.78 2.49
N CYS A 77 -28.84 -23.99 3.38
CA CYS A 77 -28.17 -22.97 4.17
C CYS A 77 -28.18 -23.27 5.66
N THR A 78 -27.15 -22.78 6.35
CA THR A 78 -27.13 -22.74 7.83
C THR A 78 -27.24 -21.28 8.28
N ILE A 79 -28.29 -20.95 9.04
CA ILE A 79 -28.59 -19.58 9.48
C ILE A 79 -28.51 -19.54 11.00
N ALA A 80 -27.59 -18.75 11.52
CA ALA A 80 -27.39 -18.54 12.96
C ALA A 80 -28.46 -17.60 13.55
N ASP A 81 -28.48 -17.53 14.88
CA ASP A 81 -29.45 -16.72 15.61
C ASP A 81 -29.31 -15.20 15.37
N GLY A 82 -30.39 -14.48 15.55
CA GLY A 82 -30.41 -13.04 15.45
C GLY A 82 -30.35 -12.48 14.02
N CYS A 83 -30.42 -13.29 12.96
CA CYS A 83 -30.40 -12.82 11.59
C CYS A 83 -31.71 -12.16 11.16
N ALA A 84 -31.61 -11.11 10.33
CA ALA A 84 -32.70 -10.50 9.58
C ALA A 84 -32.49 -10.76 8.09
N ILE A 85 -33.32 -11.62 7.47
CA ILE A 85 -33.21 -12.04 6.07
C ILE A 85 -34.54 -11.74 5.38
N HIS A 86 -34.60 -10.68 4.61
CA HIS A 86 -35.83 -10.21 4.01
C HIS A 86 -35.64 -9.89 2.52
N ASP A 87 -36.66 -10.27 1.72
CA ASP A 87 -36.68 -9.98 0.28
C ASP A 87 -35.44 -10.53 -0.46
N VAL A 88 -34.93 -11.70 -0.05
CA VAL A 88 -33.84 -12.39 -0.70
C VAL A 88 -34.41 -13.36 -1.73
N ARG A 89 -34.29 -13.02 -3.00
CA ARG A 89 -34.93 -13.75 -4.08
C ARG A 89 -34.43 -15.18 -4.22
N PHE A 90 -33.11 -15.40 -3.99
CA PHE A 90 -32.51 -16.73 -3.93
C PHE A 90 -31.21 -16.72 -3.11
N LEU A 91 -31.16 -17.53 -2.04
CA LEU A 91 -29.98 -17.76 -1.18
C LEU A 91 -29.66 -19.26 -1.17
N SER A 92 -28.47 -19.66 -1.58
CA SER A 92 -28.09 -21.06 -1.69
C SER A 92 -26.68 -21.36 -1.19
N GLY A 93 -26.54 -22.39 -0.35
CA GLY A 93 -25.26 -23.00 0.04
C GLY A 93 -24.43 -22.23 1.06
N TYR A 94 -25.00 -21.21 1.73
CA TYR A 94 -24.25 -20.35 2.66
C TYR A 94 -24.41 -20.75 4.13
N GLY A 95 -23.32 -20.56 4.88
CA GLY A 95 -23.33 -20.36 6.32
C GLY A 95 -23.49 -18.87 6.63
N ILE A 96 -24.57 -18.48 7.32
CA ILE A 96 -24.84 -17.11 7.74
C ILE A 96 -24.62 -17.03 9.25
N GLY A 97 -23.63 -16.23 9.66
CA GLY A 97 -23.25 -15.99 11.06
C GLY A 97 -24.33 -15.24 11.85
N LYS A 98 -24.12 -15.14 13.16
CA LYS A 98 -25.07 -14.45 14.06
C LYS A 98 -25.23 -12.97 13.69
N ASP A 99 -26.41 -12.44 13.96
CA ASP A 99 -26.70 -11.00 13.91
C ASP A 99 -26.50 -10.37 12.51
N CYS A 100 -26.57 -11.17 11.44
CA CYS A 100 -26.45 -10.68 10.06
C CYS A 100 -27.77 -10.04 9.59
N LEU A 101 -27.64 -9.06 8.69
CA LEU A 101 -28.74 -8.43 7.96
C LEU A 101 -28.56 -8.65 6.46
N LEU A 102 -29.45 -9.40 5.83
CA LEU A 102 -29.53 -9.61 4.39
C LEU A 102 -30.85 -9.03 3.87
N PHE A 103 -30.81 -8.04 2.98
CA PHE A 103 -31.99 -7.36 2.50
C PHE A 103 -31.92 -7.03 1.01
N ASN A 104 -33.02 -7.31 0.30
CA ASN A 104 -33.20 -6.97 -1.11
C ASN A 104 -32.03 -7.50 -1.99
N ILE A 105 -31.77 -8.81 -1.89
CA ILE A 105 -30.73 -9.48 -2.67
C ILE A 105 -31.38 -10.29 -3.80
N GLY A 106 -30.89 -10.10 -5.03
CA GLY A 106 -31.39 -10.84 -6.17
C GLY A 106 -31.02 -12.32 -6.10
N GLN A 107 -29.73 -12.61 -6.15
CA GLN A 107 -29.19 -13.96 -6.08
C GLN A 107 -27.91 -13.97 -5.23
N MET A 108 -27.81 -14.93 -4.31
CA MET A 108 -26.61 -15.17 -3.52
C MET A 108 -26.33 -16.68 -3.46
N THR A 109 -25.29 -17.16 -4.15
CA THR A 109 -25.00 -18.59 -4.31
C THR A 109 -23.55 -18.92 -3.97
N ALA A 110 -23.37 -20.06 -3.31
CA ALA A 110 -22.05 -20.61 -2.96
C ALA A 110 -21.62 -21.75 -3.90
N GLU A 111 -22.37 -22.01 -4.96
CA GLU A 111 -22.14 -23.14 -5.84
C GLU A 111 -20.90 -22.95 -6.72
N GLY A 112 -20.20 -24.06 -7.01
CA GLY A 112 -18.96 -24.09 -7.80
C GLY A 112 -17.70 -24.00 -6.94
N GLY A 113 -16.54 -24.11 -7.59
CA GLY A 113 -15.24 -24.01 -6.92
C GLY A 113 -14.95 -22.56 -6.52
N PHE A 114 -14.51 -22.36 -5.29
CA PHE A 114 -14.03 -21.06 -4.80
C PHE A 114 -12.53 -21.13 -4.58
N CYS A 115 -11.76 -20.57 -5.51
CA CYS A 115 -10.30 -20.52 -5.44
C CYS A 115 -9.84 -19.07 -5.27
N ALA A 116 -8.76 -18.89 -4.54
CA ALA A 116 -8.10 -17.60 -4.45
C ALA A 116 -7.50 -17.18 -5.82
N PRO A 117 -7.45 -15.89 -6.13
CA PRO A 117 -6.94 -15.41 -7.41
C PRO A 117 -5.45 -15.67 -7.59
N VAL A 118 -5.06 -15.95 -8.82
CA VAL A 118 -3.69 -15.83 -9.29
C VAL A 118 -3.59 -14.52 -10.02
N ILE A 119 -2.81 -13.59 -9.47
CA ILE A 119 -2.69 -12.22 -9.97
C ILE A 119 -1.38 -12.10 -10.73
N GLU A 120 -1.43 -11.69 -11.99
CA GLU A 120 -0.25 -11.46 -12.81
C GLU A 120 0.15 -9.98 -12.71
N VAL A 121 1.31 -9.70 -12.10
CA VAL A 121 1.75 -8.35 -11.77
C VAL A 121 3.00 -7.95 -12.54
N MET A 122 3.32 -6.66 -12.56
CA MET A 122 4.55 -6.04 -13.08
C MET A 122 4.80 -6.20 -14.58
N ASN A 123 4.12 -7.10 -15.27
CA ASN A 123 4.29 -7.33 -16.69
C ASN A 123 2.95 -7.65 -17.34
N GLU A 124 2.62 -6.97 -18.44
CA GLU A 124 1.33 -7.15 -19.12
C GLU A 124 1.18 -8.57 -19.72
N ASN A 125 2.27 -9.22 -20.10
CA ASN A 125 2.25 -10.60 -20.62
C ASN A 125 2.13 -11.66 -19.52
N GLY A 126 2.04 -11.30 -18.25
CA GLY A 126 2.07 -12.23 -17.12
C GLY A 126 3.50 -12.65 -16.76
N SER A 127 3.70 -13.85 -16.22
CA SER A 127 4.94 -14.45 -15.75
C SER A 127 5.37 -14.13 -14.32
N ARG A 128 4.94 -13.04 -13.72
CA ARG A 128 5.11 -12.79 -12.29
C ARG A 128 3.79 -13.01 -11.58
N ARG A 129 3.65 -14.18 -10.95
CA ARG A 129 2.39 -14.64 -10.39
C ARG A 129 2.36 -14.50 -8.87
N VAL A 130 1.30 -13.87 -8.39
CA VAL A 130 0.98 -13.79 -6.98
C VAL A 130 -0.23 -14.70 -6.71
N HIS A 131 -0.01 -15.80 -6.00
CA HIS A 131 -1.06 -16.69 -5.52
C HIS A 131 -1.65 -16.09 -4.25
N ALA A 132 -2.66 -15.24 -4.41
CA ALA A 132 -3.24 -14.50 -3.29
C ALA A 132 -3.95 -15.42 -2.29
N PHE A 133 -4.02 -15.01 -1.04
CA PHE A 133 -4.67 -15.76 0.04
C PHE A 133 -5.17 -14.81 1.14
N PRO A 134 -6.14 -15.22 1.97
CA PRO A 134 -6.60 -14.41 3.09
C PRO A 134 -5.48 -14.12 4.10
N GLY A 135 -5.27 -12.84 4.41
CA GLY A 135 -4.20 -12.41 5.30
C GLY A 135 -2.83 -12.26 4.62
N MET A 136 -2.79 -12.23 3.28
CA MET A 136 -1.57 -11.94 2.51
C MET A 136 -1.06 -10.53 2.80
N ARG A 137 0.23 -10.42 3.07
CA ARG A 137 0.96 -9.16 3.22
C ARG A 137 1.53 -8.69 1.87
N CYS A 138 1.85 -7.42 1.73
CA CYS A 138 2.52 -6.91 0.53
C CYS A 138 3.91 -7.54 0.34
N SER A 139 4.61 -7.84 1.44
CA SER A 139 5.87 -8.60 1.44
C SER A 139 5.74 -10.00 0.82
N ASP A 140 4.60 -10.66 1.02
CA ASP A 140 4.35 -11.99 0.45
C ASP A 140 4.16 -11.90 -1.07
N ALA A 141 3.43 -10.88 -1.52
CA ALA A 141 3.25 -10.61 -2.95
C ALA A 141 4.59 -10.28 -3.63
N PHE A 142 5.44 -9.49 -2.96
CA PHE A 142 6.79 -9.22 -3.45
C PHE A 142 7.65 -10.48 -3.52
N LEU A 143 7.63 -11.33 -2.48
CA LEU A 143 8.36 -12.61 -2.45
C LEU A 143 7.98 -13.52 -3.63
N MET A 144 6.69 -13.59 -3.96
CA MET A 144 6.21 -14.38 -5.10
C MET A 144 6.58 -13.76 -6.45
N ALA A 145 6.56 -12.42 -6.57
CA ALA A 145 6.77 -11.75 -7.84
C ALA A 145 8.24 -11.49 -8.18
N ALA A 146 9.11 -11.31 -7.19
CA ALA A 146 10.48 -10.83 -7.40
C ALA A 146 11.43 -11.89 -8.01
N TRP A 147 11.19 -13.17 -7.73
CA TRP A 147 12.07 -14.28 -8.18
C TRP A 147 11.27 -15.36 -8.93
N PRO A 148 10.73 -15.08 -10.11
CA PRO A 148 9.95 -16.03 -10.90
C PRO A 148 10.77 -17.22 -11.40
N GLU A 149 12.09 -17.08 -11.47
CA GLU A 149 13.03 -18.14 -11.88
C GLU A 149 13.28 -19.19 -10.79
N ASP A 150 12.99 -18.89 -9.52
CA ASP A 150 13.17 -19.84 -8.40
C ASP A 150 11.99 -20.83 -8.32
N CYS A 151 11.95 -21.77 -9.27
CA CYS A 151 10.85 -22.73 -9.41
C CYS A 151 10.57 -23.54 -8.13
N GLY A 152 11.61 -23.88 -7.36
CA GLY A 152 11.47 -24.66 -6.12
C GLY A 152 10.73 -23.88 -5.05
N MET A 153 11.11 -22.63 -4.84
CA MET A 153 10.42 -21.71 -3.93
C MET A 153 8.99 -21.44 -4.42
N GLN A 154 8.79 -21.12 -5.71
CA GLN A 154 7.48 -20.78 -6.27
C GLN A 154 6.46 -21.91 -6.09
N GLN A 155 6.83 -23.17 -6.33
CA GLN A 155 5.94 -24.32 -6.12
C GLN A 155 5.50 -24.44 -4.65
N ARG A 156 6.39 -24.18 -3.70
CA ARG A 156 6.04 -24.24 -2.28
C ARG A 156 5.13 -23.08 -1.87
N LEU A 157 5.42 -21.87 -2.32
CA LEU A 157 4.58 -20.70 -2.05
C LEU A 157 3.16 -20.86 -2.60
N GLU A 158 3.04 -21.41 -3.82
CA GLU A 158 1.75 -21.77 -4.40
C GLU A 158 0.99 -22.79 -3.52
N ALA A 159 1.67 -23.85 -3.06
CA ALA A 159 1.08 -24.84 -2.18
C ALA A 159 0.63 -24.25 -0.84
N PHE A 160 1.44 -23.36 -0.25
CA PHE A 160 1.09 -22.66 1.00
C PHE A 160 -0.14 -21.76 0.83
N SER A 161 -0.24 -21.05 -0.31
CA SER A 161 -1.39 -20.20 -0.62
C SER A 161 -2.67 -21.03 -0.80
N LYS A 162 -2.60 -22.14 -1.55
CA LYS A 162 -3.73 -23.07 -1.73
C LYS A 162 -4.21 -23.68 -0.40
N ALA A 163 -3.31 -23.95 0.53
CA ALA A 163 -3.65 -24.50 1.85
C ALA A 163 -4.48 -23.56 2.72
N ARG A 164 -4.47 -22.24 2.44
CA ARG A 164 -5.31 -21.24 3.15
C ARG A 164 -6.80 -21.38 2.84
N GLY A 165 -7.18 -22.01 1.75
CA GLY A 165 -8.55 -22.36 1.38
C GLY A 165 -9.57 -21.22 1.51
N LEU A 166 -10.51 -21.16 0.61
CA LEU A 166 -11.64 -20.24 0.69
C LEU A 166 -12.94 -21.01 0.85
N ARG A 167 -13.88 -20.47 1.63
CA ARG A 167 -15.21 -21.06 1.83
C ARG A 167 -16.27 -19.97 1.76
N PRO A 168 -17.33 -20.14 0.97
CA PRO A 168 -18.43 -19.19 0.97
C PRO A 168 -19.10 -19.18 2.35
N GLU A 169 -18.93 -18.09 3.08
CA GLU A 169 -19.43 -17.92 4.44
C GLU A 169 -19.59 -16.41 4.76
N ILE A 170 -20.63 -16.07 5.48
CA ILE A 170 -20.86 -14.72 6.00
C ILE A 170 -20.69 -14.77 7.51
N ALA A 171 -19.63 -14.18 8.03
CA ALA A 171 -19.37 -14.14 9.47
C ALA A 171 -20.36 -13.22 10.21
N ALA A 172 -20.28 -13.21 11.54
CA ALA A 172 -21.24 -12.51 12.39
C ALA A 172 -21.28 -10.99 12.16
N GLY A 173 -22.46 -10.38 12.28
CA GLY A 173 -22.67 -8.94 12.25
C GLY A 173 -22.52 -8.29 10.87
N CYS A 174 -22.51 -9.08 9.80
CA CYS A 174 -22.46 -8.55 8.44
C CYS A 174 -23.80 -7.96 8.01
N ALA A 175 -23.76 -6.90 7.22
CA ALA A 175 -24.93 -6.32 6.57
C ALA A 175 -24.72 -6.30 5.05
N ILE A 176 -25.58 -7.01 4.30
CA ILE A 176 -25.57 -7.06 2.84
C ILE A 176 -26.92 -6.62 2.33
N THR A 177 -26.94 -5.50 1.60
CA THR A 177 -28.19 -4.86 1.18
C THR A 177 -28.15 -4.43 -0.27
N ASN A 178 -29.28 -4.55 -0.97
CA ASN A 178 -29.48 -4.02 -2.32
C ASN A 178 -28.48 -4.54 -3.36
N VAL A 179 -28.14 -5.83 -3.33
CA VAL A 179 -27.16 -6.42 -4.25
C VAL A 179 -27.85 -7.41 -5.21
N PRO A 180 -27.86 -7.14 -6.51
CA PRO A 180 -28.50 -8.03 -7.49
C PRO A 180 -27.88 -9.43 -7.59
N ARG A 181 -26.53 -9.54 -7.49
CA ARG A 181 -25.84 -10.81 -7.70
C ARG A 181 -24.60 -10.96 -6.83
N ILE A 182 -24.56 -12.06 -6.08
CA ILE A 182 -23.40 -12.50 -5.28
C ILE A 182 -23.12 -13.97 -5.58
N GLU A 183 -21.89 -14.32 -5.92
CA GLU A 183 -21.43 -15.67 -6.10
C GLU A 183 -20.14 -15.90 -5.30
N ARG A 184 -20.05 -17.00 -4.55
CA ARG A 184 -18.83 -17.40 -3.82
C ARG A 184 -18.17 -16.26 -3.02
N LEU A 185 -18.95 -15.61 -2.18
CA LEU A 185 -18.46 -14.57 -1.28
C LEU A 185 -18.09 -15.17 0.09
N GLN A 186 -16.91 -14.83 0.57
CA GLN A 186 -16.52 -15.03 1.97
C GLN A 186 -16.40 -13.66 2.65
N CYS A 187 -17.09 -13.44 3.76
CA CYS A 187 -16.97 -12.22 4.54
C CYS A 187 -16.54 -12.51 5.97
N GLY A 188 -15.49 -11.84 6.42
CA GLY A 188 -15.16 -11.69 7.83
C GLY A 188 -16.21 -10.84 8.58
N PRO A 189 -16.15 -10.78 9.92
CA PRO A 189 -17.20 -10.15 10.74
C PRO A 189 -17.36 -8.64 10.49
N ALA A 190 -18.56 -8.14 10.76
CA ALA A 190 -18.94 -6.73 10.69
C ALA A 190 -18.75 -6.07 9.29
N CYS A 191 -18.67 -6.86 8.22
CA CYS A 191 -18.60 -6.35 6.85
C CYS A 191 -19.93 -5.69 6.44
N THR A 192 -19.84 -4.57 5.74
CA THR A 192 -21.00 -3.89 5.15
C THR A 192 -20.89 -3.85 3.64
N ILE A 193 -21.89 -4.37 2.94
CA ILE A 193 -21.99 -4.32 1.47
C ILE A 193 -23.35 -3.73 1.12
N ASP A 194 -23.35 -2.56 0.48
CA ASP A 194 -24.60 -1.91 0.06
C ASP A 194 -24.53 -1.47 -1.39
N CYS A 195 -25.59 -1.75 -2.15
CA CYS A 195 -25.73 -1.30 -3.53
C CYS A 195 -24.59 -1.70 -4.47
N ALA A 196 -23.85 -2.78 -4.21
CA ALA A 196 -22.91 -3.34 -5.18
C ALA A 196 -23.69 -3.94 -6.37
N VAL A 197 -23.16 -3.82 -7.60
CA VAL A 197 -23.78 -4.41 -8.79
C VAL A 197 -23.59 -5.92 -8.84
N SER A 198 -22.36 -6.37 -8.62
CA SER A 198 -22.07 -7.80 -8.53
C SER A 198 -20.79 -8.07 -7.74
N ILE A 199 -20.78 -9.21 -7.04
CA ILE A 199 -19.61 -9.73 -6.34
C ILE A 199 -19.47 -11.20 -6.70
N ASP A 200 -18.31 -11.60 -7.23
CA ASP A 200 -18.05 -12.98 -7.59
C ASP A 200 -16.64 -13.42 -7.18
N SER A 201 -16.55 -14.53 -6.43
CA SER A 201 -15.27 -15.12 -5.99
C SER A 201 -14.39 -14.13 -5.22
N VAL A 202 -14.96 -13.46 -4.22
CA VAL A 202 -14.27 -12.47 -3.40
C VAL A 202 -14.20 -12.92 -1.94
N CYS A 203 -13.00 -12.81 -1.36
CA CYS A 203 -12.79 -12.94 0.08
C CYS A 203 -12.57 -11.56 0.69
N VAL A 204 -13.43 -11.19 1.64
CA VAL A 204 -13.36 -9.93 2.39
C VAL A 204 -12.86 -10.23 3.80
N CYS A 205 -11.62 -9.87 4.08
CA CYS A 205 -10.95 -10.11 5.37
C CYS A 205 -11.37 -9.09 6.45
N SER A 206 -12.65 -8.75 6.54
CA SER A 206 -13.19 -7.83 7.54
C SER A 206 -12.98 -8.35 8.96
N THR A 207 -12.80 -7.44 9.90
CA THR A 207 -12.75 -7.74 11.34
C THR A 207 -13.68 -6.79 12.11
N ALA A 208 -14.07 -7.15 13.32
CA ALA A 208 -14.89 -6.26 14.15
C ALA A 208 -14.18 -4.94 14.51
N VAL A 209 -12.86 -4.93 14.50
CA VAL A 209 -12.03 -3.76 14.83
C VAL A 209 -11.73 -2.91 13.59
N GLU A 210 -11.62 -3.56 12.45
CA GLU A 210 -11.37 -2.95 11.14
C GLU A 210 -12.39 -3.49 10.11
N PRO A 211 -13.64 -3.03 10.20
CA PRO A 211 -14.69 -3.47 9.30
C PRO A 211 -14.43 -2.96 7.87
N VAL A 212 -14.79 -3.79 6.90
CA VAL A 212 -14.76 -3.44 5.48
C VAL A 212 -16.10 -2.88 5.03
N HIS A 213 -16.05 -1.83 4.22
CA HIS A 213 -17.24 -1.20 3.63
C HIS A 213 -17.14 -1.23 2.10
N ILE A 214 -18.15 -1.82 1.45
CA ILE A 214 -18.28 -1.86 -0.01
C ILE A 214 -19.62 -1.23 -0.37
N ASP A 215 -19.61 -0.16 -1.18
CA ASP A 215 -20.85 0.55 -1.54
C ASP A 215 -20.83 1.10 -2.98
N GLY A 216 -21.98 1.64 -3.41
CA GLY A 216 -22.05 2.52 -4.58
C GLY A 216 -21.72 1.87 -5.93
N SER A 217 -22.45 0.86 -6.33
CA SER A 217 -22.40 0.26 -7.68
C SER A 217 -21.07 -0.42 -8.06
N CYS A 218 -20.35 -0.94 -7.09
CA CYS A 218 -19.09 -1.65 -7.32
C CYS A 218 -19.30 -3.01 -8.01
N VAL A 219 -18.32 -3.40 -8.85
CA VAL A 219 -18.19 -4.72 -9.46
C VAL A 219 -16.88 -5.34 -9.02
N LEU A 220 -16.93 -6.42 -8.25
CA LEU A 220 -15.74 -7.08 -7.71
C LEU A 220 -15.72 -8.54 -8.17
N ARG A 221 -14.61 -8.96 -8.77
CA ARG A 221 -14.42 -10.33 -9.25
C ARG A 221 -13.05 -10.85 -8.86
N ASN A 222 -13.06 -12.10 -8.39
CA ASN A 222 -11.82 -12.85 -8.17
C ASN A 222 -10.80 -12.05 -7.34
N GLY A 223 -11.11 -11.78 -6.06
CA GLY A 223 -10.32 -10.84 -5.26
C GLY A 223 -10.19 -11.16 -3.78
N ILE A 224 -9.14 -10.59 -3.18
CA ILE A 224 -8.92 -10.54 -1.73
C ILE A 224 -8.96 -9.09 -1.27
N VAL A 225 -9.84 -8.78 -0.33
CA VAL A 225 -9.98 -7.43 0.26
C VAL A 225 -9.47 -7.47 1.69
N GLY A 226 -8.43 -6.71 1.99
CA GLY A 226 -7.84 -6.60 3.33
C GLY A 226 -8.75 -5.92 4.35
N PRO A 227 -8.44 -6.01 5.66
CA PRO A 227 -9.24 -5.40 6.72
C PRO A 227 -9.25 -3.86 6.63
N GLY A 228 -10.34 -3.25 7.13
CA GLY A 228 -10.48 -1.80 7.18
C GLY A 228 -10.61 -1.09 5.83
N ASN A 229 -10.81 -1.83 4.74
CA ASN A 229 -10.90 -1.25 3.40
C ASN A 229 -12.25 -0.57 3.15
N ARG A 230 -12.19 0.46 2.32
CA ARG A 230 -13.38 1.14 1.80
C ARG A 230 -13.35 1.12 0.27
N ILE A 231 -14.35 0.47 -0.35
CA ILE A 231 -14.48 0.37 -1.82
C ILE A 231 -15.82 0.98 -2.20
N SER A 232 -15.83 2.05 -3.02
CA SER A 232 -17.05 2.82 -3.26
C SER A 232 -17.10 3.52 -4.62
N GLY A 233 -18.29 3.96 -5.00
CA GLY A 233 -18.44 4.88 -6.14
C GLY A 233 -18.15 4.27 -7.50
N GLY A 234 -18.67 3.08 -7.79
CA GLY A 234 -18.60 2.47 -9.13
C GLY A 234 -17.23 1.83 -9.46
N CYS A 235 -16.47 1.43 -8.46
CA CYS A 235 -15.21 0.72 -8.69
C CYS A 235 -15.41 -0.62 -9.39
N ILE A 236 -14.52 -0.95 -10.32
CA ILE A 236 -14.44 -2.24 -11.00
C ILE A 236 -13.07 -2.84 -10.68
N ALA A 237 -13.07 -3.99 -9.99
CA ALA A 237 -11.83 -4.70 -9.65
C ALA A 237 -11.93 -6.17 -10.03
N GLU A 238 -10.88 -6.69 -10.67
CA GLU A 238 -10.81 -8.08 -11.13
C GLU A 238 -9.37 -8.63 -11.00
N ASN A 239 -9.24 -9.86 -10.54
CA ASN A 239 -7.95 -10.50 -10.25
C ASN A 239 -7.08 -9.59 -9.37
N PHE A 240 -7.51 -9.35 -8.15
CA PHE A 240 -6.90 -8.31 -7.32
C PHE A 240 -6.69 -8.73 -5.88
N ALA A 241 -5.76 -8.03 -5.22
CA ALA A 241 -5.63 -8.08 -3.76
C ALA A 241 -5.32 -6.68 -3.20
N THR A 242 -5.90 -6.38 -2.04
CA THR A 242 -5.61 -5.15 -1.30
C THR A 242 -5.13 -5.48 0.10
N GLY A 243 -4.14 -4.75 0.58
CA GLY A 243 -3.71 -4.78 1.99
C GLY A 243 -4.71 -4.10 2.93
N ALA A 244 -4.33 -3.92 4.19
CA ALA A 244 -5.17 -3.30 5.20
C ALA A 244 -5.33 -1.78 5.00
N GLY A 245 -6.51 -1.23 5.31
CA GLY A 245 -6.76 0.20 5.35
C GLY A 245 -6.72 0.92 4.00
N CYS A 246 -6.95 0.21 2.89
CA CYS A 246 -6.98 0.79 1.56
C CYS A 246 -8.31 1.45 1.23
N THR A 247 -8.26 2.45 0.36
CA THR A 247 -9.45 3.11 -0.21
C THR A 247 -9.42 3.05 -1.73
N LEU A 248 -10.47 2.48 -2.34
CA LEU A 248 -10.74 2.50 -3.77
C LEU A 248 -12.04 3.25 -4.02
N SER A 249 -12.04 4.32 -4.83
CA SER A 249 -13.23 5.14 -4.99
C SER A 249 -13.32 5.84 -6.36
N GLY A 250 -14.49 6.40 -6.67
CA GLY A 250 -14.67 7.28 -7.81
C GLY A 250 -14.46 6.62 -9.17
N GLY A 251 -14.92 5.38 -9.35
CA GLY A 251 -14.84 4.68 -10.62
C GLY A 251 -13.46 4.11 -10.96
N VAL A 252 -12.65 3.80 -9.95
CA VAL A 252 -11.36 3.10 -10.16
C VAL A 252 -11.56 1.82 -10.94
N ARG A 253 -10.66 1.59 -11.90
CA ARG A 253 -10.48 0.32 -12.60
C ARG A 253 -9.19 -0.33 -12.10
N PHE A 254 -9.30 -1.52 -11.51
CA PHE A 254 -8.22 -2.18 -10.80
C PHE A 254 -8.09 -3.64 -11.24
N PHE A 255 -7.16 -3.91 -12.15
CA PHE A 255 -7.03 -5.20 -12.81
C PHE A 255 -5.65 -5.82 -12.59
N ASN A 256 -5.60 -7.13 -12.33
CA ASN A 256 -4.35 -7.89 -12.18
C ASN A 256 -3.33 -7.16 -11.28
N SER A 257 -3.77 -6.63 -10.16
CA SER A 257 -2.93 -5.76 -9.35
C SER A 257 -3.01 -6.08 -7.87
N VAL A 258 -1.89 -5.85 -7.17
CA VAL A 258 -1.78 -5.89 -5.71
C VAL A 258 -1.53 -4.49 -5.19
N LEU A 259 -2.37 -4.03 -4.25
CA LEU A 259 -2.24 -2.74 -3.59
C LEU A 259 -1.86 -2.93 -2.12
N GLY A 260 -0.68 -2.46 -1.76
CA GLY A 260 -0.18 -2.51 -0.38
C GLY A 260 -0.98 -1.63 0.57
N ASP A 261 -0.81 -1.90 1.85
CA ASP A 261 -1.55 -1.30 2.97
C ASP A 261 -1.60 0.23 2.95
N ASN A 262 -2.64 0.79 3.54
CA ASN A 262 -2.80 2.22 3.78
C ASN A 262 -2.68 3.07 2.50
N SER A 263 -3.14 2.55 1.38
CA SER A 263 -3.09 3.18 0.06
C SER A 263 -4.44 3.75 -0.35
N THR A 264 -4.43 4.82 -1.14
CA THR A 264 -5.63 5.48 -1.66
C THR A 264 -5.56 5.61 -3.18
N VAL A 265 -6.53 5.02 -3.87
CA VAL A 265 -6.69 5.15 -5.33
C VAL A 265 -8.10 5.63 -5.66
N SER A 266 -8.21 6.57 -6.58
CA SER A 266 -9.50 7.14 -6.99
C SER A 266 -9.43 7.68 -8.41
N CYS A 267 -10.52 7.53 -9.17
CA CYS A 267 -10.69 8.11 -10.51
C CYS A 267 -9.57 7.73 -11.51
N CYS A 268 -9.00 6.54 -11.41
CA CYS A 268 -7.84 6.12 -12.19
C CYS A 268 -7.96 4.67 -12.66
N GLU A 269 -7.01 4.25 -13.49
CA GLU A 269 -6.89 2.87 -13.95
C GLU A 269 -5.51 2.31 -13.61
N LEU A 270 -5.51 1.09 -13.03
CA LEU A 270 -4.32 0.35 -12.63
C LEU A 270 -4.40 -1.06 -13.21
N VAL A 271 -3.35 -1.47 -13.95
CA VAL A 271 -3.31 -2.76 -14.65
C VAL A 271 -1.96 -3.45 -14.44
N CYS A 272 -1.96 -4.69 -14.00
CA CYS A 272 -0.75 -5.51 -13.81
C CYS A 272 0.29 -4.85 -12.90
N ASN A 273 -0.10 -4.40 -11.70
CA ASN A 273 0.81 -3.69 -10.79
C ASN A 273 1.06 -4.43 -9.49
N LEU A 274 2.28 -4.26 -8.96
CA LEU A 274 2.63 -4.52 -7.57
C LEU A 274 2.96 -3.18 -6.89
N ILE A 275 2.06 -2.71 -6.05
CA ILE A 275 2.17 -1.40 -5.41
C ILE A 275 2.38 -1.59 -3.91
N PHE A 276 3.46 -1.05 -3.39
CA PHE A 276 3.82 -1.13 -1.97
C PHE A 276 3.02 -0.15 -1.13
N PRO A 277 3.03 -0.31 0.22
CA PRO A 277 2.19 0.46 1.12
C PRO A 277 2.31 1.99 1.02
N ALA A 278 1.22 2.68 1.41
CA ALA A 278 1.12 4.15 1.45
C ALA A 278 1.21 4.83 0.08
N HIS A 279 0.62 4.21 -0.94
CA HIS A 279 0.48 4.78 -2.28
C HIS A 279 -0.71 5.74 -2.37
N GLU A 280 -0.54 6.86 -3.06
CA GLU A 280 -1.59 7.82 -3.36
C GLU A 280 -1.75 8.03 -4.88
N GLN A 281 -2.92 7.71 -5.42
CA GLN A 281 -3.29 7.97 -6.82
C GLN A 281 -4.78 8.34 -6.86
N HIS A 282 -5.10 9.60 -6.55
CA HIS A 282 -6.48 10.01 -6.27
C HIS A 282 -6.96 11.21 -7.10
N HIS A 283 -6.25 11.53 -8.17
CA HIS A 283 -6.65 12.54 -9.13
C HIS A 283 -7.04 11.92 -10.46
N ASN A 284 -7.99 12.56 -11.14
CA ASN A 284 -8.61 12.05 -12.35
C ASN A 284 -7.62 11.78 -13.49
N ASN A 285 -7.95 10.79 -14.31
CA ASN A 285 -7.29 10.50 -15.58
C ASN A 285 -5.79 10.12 -15.43
N SER A 286 -5.41 9.47 -14.34
CA SER A 286 -4.10 8.85 -14.24
C SER A 286 -4.18 7.36 -14.60
N PHE A 287 -3.08 6.83 -15.17
CA PHE A 287 -2.95 5.45 -15.62
C PHE A 287 -1.61 4.86 -15.18
N LEU A 288 -1.63 3.68 -14.62
CA LEU A 288 -0.44 2.95 -14.18
C LEU A 288 -0.53 1.50 -14.67
N ILE A 289 0.45 1.06 -15.46
CA ILE A 289 0.48 -0.31 -15.98
C ILE A 289 1.85 -0.95 -15.85
N ALA A 290 1.86 -2.26 -15.60
CA ALA A 290 3.05 -3.11 -15.62
C ALA A 290 4.17 -2.59 -14.69
N ALA A 291 3.80 -2.17 -13.47
CA ALA A 291 4.72 -1.48 -12.59
C ALA A 291 4.90 -2.18 -11.23
N CYS A 292 6.14 -2.12 -10.72
CA CYS A 292 6.45 -2.28 -9.31
C CYS A 292 6.77 -0.90 -8.71
N VAL A 293 5.96 -0.42 -7.76
CA VAL A 293 6.12 0.91 -7.17
C VAL A 293 6.40 0.78 -5.67
N GLY A 294 7.50 1.32 -5.23
CA GLY A 294 8.12 1.10 -3.90
C GLY A 294 7.38 1.67 -2.69
N GLY A 295 6.16 2.21 -2.85
CA GLY A 295 5.36 2.78 -1.76
C GLY A 295 5.69 4.23 -1.44
N GLN A 296 4.90 4.85 -0.55
CA GLN A 296 5.00 6.29 -0.24
C GLN A 296 5.03 7.16 -1.51
N SER A 297 4.41 6.67 -2.56
CA SER A 297 4.44 7.19 -3.92
C SER A 297 3.17 7.98 -4.22
N ASN A 298 3.24 8.88 -5.19
CA ASN A 298 2.10 9.71 -5.57
C ASN A 298 2.07 9.87 -7.09
N ILE A 299 1.03 9.35 -7.73
CA ILE A 299 0.80 9.52 -9.17
C ILE A 299 -0.18 10.68 -9.36
N ALA A 300 0.28 11.73 -10.05
CA ALA A 300 -0.52 12.94 -10.22
C ALA A 300 -1.58 12.82 -11.34
N ALA A 301 -2.50 13.79 -11.40
CA ALA A 301 -3.54 13.82 -12.42
C ALA A 301 -2.98 13.77 -13.84
N GLY A 302 -3.62 12.97 -14.71
CA GLY A 302 -3.25 12.86 -16.11
C GLY A 302 -1.90 12.18 -16.37
N ALA A 303 -1.23 11.66 -15.34
CA ALA A 303 0.01 10.91 -15.54
C ALA A 303 -0.30 9.55 -16.16
N THR A 304 0.36 9.24 -17.28
CA THR A 304 0.30 7.96 -17.98
C THR A 304 1.64 7.27 -17.80
N VAL A 305 1.69 6.25 -16.97
CA VAL A 305 2.92 5.56 -16.57
C VAL A 305 2.93 4.15 -17.15
N GLY A 306 3.80 3.90 -18.12
CA GLY A 306 4.08 2.58 -18.66
C GLY A 306 3.42 2.24 -20.00
N SER A 307 2.52 3.05 -20.57
CA SER A 307 1.69 2.67 -21.70
C SER A 307 2.19 3.10 -23.09
N ASN A 308 3.44 3.47 -23.24
CA ASN A 308 4.01 3.96 -24.50
C ASN A 308 4.68 2.84 -25.31
N HIS A 309 4.02 1.70 -25.52
CA HIS A 309 4.54 0.64 -26.35
C HIS A 309 4.39 0.92 -27.86
N ASN A 310 5.10 0.19 -28.69
CA ASN A 310 5.19 0.45 -30.13
C ASN A 310 4.40 -0.53 -31.01
N GLY A 311 3.45 -1.25 -30.45
CA GLY A 311 2.59 -2.24 -31.13
C GLY A 311 3.30 -3.57 -31.47
N ARG A 312 4.57 -3.76 -31.10
CA ARG A 312 5.32 -5.01 -31.31
C ARG A 312 5.42 -5.88 -30.07
N THR A 313 5.32 -5.28 -28.91
CA THR A 313 5.44 -5.94 -27.60
C THR A 313 4.41 -5.36 -26.67
N ALA A 314 3.95 -6.17 -25.71
CA ALA A 314 3.22 -5.69 -24.56
C ALA A 314 4.05 -4.70 -23.72
N ASP A 315 3.42 -3.95 -22.84
CA ASP A 315 4.11 -3.05 -21.93
C ASP A 315 5.06 -3.83 -21.01
N GLY A 316 6.32 -3.37 -20.97
CA GLY A 316 7.35 -3.90 -20.10
C GLY A 316 7.32 -3.24 -18.72
N GLU A 317 8.18 -3.71 -17.84
CA GLU A 317 8.16 -3.33 -16.44
C GLU A 317 8.63 -1.89 -16.19
N ILE A 318 7.92 -1.19 -15.32
CA ILE A 318 8.40 0.00 -14.61
C ILE A 318 8.79 -0.44 -13.20
N VAL A 319 10.02 -0.14 -12.78
CA VAL A 319 10.48 -0.37 -11.42
C VAL A 319 10.82 0.98 -10.78
N ALA A 320 10.04 1.37 -9.80
CA ALA A 320 10.22 2.66 -9.12
C ALA A 320 10.46 2.46 -7.63
N GLY A 321 11.51 3.06 -7.12
CA GLY A 321 11.83 3.07 -5.70
C GLY A 321 10.78 3.81 -4.86
N ARG A 322 10.98 3.82 -3.56
CA ARG A 322 10.13 4.52 -2.58
C ARG A 322 9.96 6.00 -2.94
N GLY A 323 8.77 6.55 -2.74
CA GLY A 323 8.52 7.98 -2.93
C GLY A 323 8.49 8.46 -4.40
N PHE A 324 8.30 7.57 -5.35
CA PHE A 324 8.18 7.90 -6.78
C PHE A 324 7.01 8.86 -7.04
N TRP A 325 7.30 9.96 -7.74
CA TRP A 325 6.32 11.01 -7.99
C TRP A 325 6.36 11.54 -9.44
N PRO A 326 5.67 10.90 -10.39
CA PRO A 326 5.40 11.50 -11.69
C PRO A 326 4.41 12.66 -11.51
N GLY A 327 4.81 13.84 -11.97
CA GLY A 327 4.01 15.06 -11.90
C GLY A 327 2.80 15.05 -12.84
N LEU A 328 2.06 16.17 -12.85
CA LEU A 328 0.86 16.33 -13.68
C LEU A 328 1.15 16.05 -15.17
N CYS A 329 0.31 15.23 -15.80
CA CYS A 329 0.38 14.94 -17.23
C CYS A 329 1.76 14.42 -17.70
N VAL A 330 2.48 13.70 -16.84
CA VAL A 330 3.67 12.95 -17.26
C VAL A 330 3.23 11.82 -18.19
N SER A 331 3.91 11.68 -19.34
CA SER A 331 3.78 10.50 -20.20
C SER A 331 5.12 9.75 -20.17
N LEU A 332 5.12 8.55 -19.59
CA LEU A 332 6.34 7.78 -19.31
C LEU A 332 6.34 6.46 -20.06
N LYS A 333 7.43 6.19 -20.76
CA LYS A 333 7.62 4.92 -21.48
C LYS A 333 7.90 3.77 -20.51
N HIS A 334 7.41 2.58 -20.87
CA HIS A 334 7.72 1.31 -20.18
C HIS A 334 9.21 0.95 -20.19
N SER A 335 9.61 -0.09 -19.49
CA SER A 335 10.99 -0.55 -19.35
C SER A 335 11.92 0.52 -18.75
N SER A 336 11.43 1.17 -17.69
CA SER A 336 12.15 2.24 -17.00
C SER A 336 12.36 1.93 -15.52
N VAL A 337 13.48 2.41 -14.97
CA VAL A 337 13.89 2.18 -13.58
C VAL A 337 14.18 3.53 -12.91
N PHE A 338 13.67 3.71 -11.70
CA PHE A 338 13.82 4.96 -10.93
C PHE A 338 14.28 4.67 -9.50
N ALA A 339 15.30 5.39 -9.08
CA ALA A 339 15.75 5.42 -7.70
C ALA A 339 14.68 6.05 -6.76
N CYS A 340 14.86 5.85 -5.46
CA CYS A 340 13.97 6.37 -4.44
C CYS A 340 13.78 7.89 -4.56
N HIS A 341 12.55 8.37 -4.29
CA HIS A 341 12.18 9.78 -4.27
C HIS A 341 12.49 10.53 -5.59
N THR A 342 12.40 9.82 -6.72
CA THR A 342 12.47 10.45 -8.05
C THR A 342 11.17 11.18 -8.36
N MET A 343 11.29 12.46 -8.69
CA MET A 343 10.20 13.30 -9.21
C MET A 343 10.39 13.53 -10.70
N LEU A 344 9.29 13.42 -11.47
CA LEU A 344 9.26 13.75 -12.90
C LEU A 344 8.45 15.02 -13.11
N ALA A 345 9.04 16.03 -13.70
CA ALA A 345 8.33 17.25 -14.11
C ALA A 345 7.33 16.93 -15.22
N LYS A 346 6.27 17.76 -15.35
CA LYS A 346 5.32 17.66 -16.45
C LYS A 346 6.05 17.58 -17.81
N GLY A 347 5.76 16.54 -18.59
CA GLY A 347 6.37 16.34 -19.90
C GLY A 347 6.20 14.92 -20.43
N ALA A 348 6.58 14.73 -21.68
CA ALA A 348 6.64 13.43 -22.32
C ALA A 348 8.07 12.86 -22.25
N TYR A 349 8.20 11.60 -21.87
CA TYR A 349 9.44 10.86 -21.78
C TYR A 349 9.36 9.65 -22.74
N PRO A 350 9.66 9.86 -24.02
CA PRO A 350 9.39 8.86 -25.06
C PRO A 350 10.44 7.75 -25.15
N ALA A 351 11.53 7.87 -24.43
CA ALA A 351 12.59 6.87 -24.32
C ALA A 351 12.57 6.17 -22.96
N GLU A 352 13.07 4.94 -22.90
CA GLU A 352 13.30 4.21 -21.68
C GLU A 352 14.30 4.96 -20.78
N LEU A 353 14.01 5.04 -19.49
CA LEU A 353 14.82 5.74 -18.50
C LEU A 353 15.42 4.79 -17.47
N SER A 354 16.68 4.98 -17.11
CA SER A 354 17.31 4.35 -15.95
C SER A 354 17.91 5.45 -15.08
N ILE A 355 17.15 5.91 -14.08
CA ILE A 355 17.53 7.05 -13.24
C ILE A 355 18.08 6.54 -11.89
N PRO A 356 19.42 6.46 -11.73
CA PRO A 356 20.03 5.93 -10.50
C PRO A 356 20.28 6.98 -9.43
N LEU A 357 19.73 8.18 -9.57
CA LEU A 357 19.95 9.33 -8.70
C LEU A 357 18.73 9.55 -7.80
N PRO A 358 18.77 9.20 -6.51
CA PRO A 358 17.64 9.37 -5.61
C PRO A 358 17.38 10.85 -5.26
N PHE A 359 16.17 11.15 -4.77
CA PHE A 359 15.73 12.50 -4.39
C PHE A 359 15.87 13.54 -5.51
N CYS A 360 15.86 13.10 -6.76
CA CYS A 360 16.10 13.96 -7.92
C CYS A 360 14.81 14.54 -8.53
N LEU A 361 14.97 15.59 -9.32
CA LEU A 361 13.98 16.07 -10.29
C LEU A 361 14.48 15.76 -11.69
N VAL A 362 13.67 15.08 -12.49
CA VAL A 362 13.90 14.80 -13.91
C VAL A 362 12.95 15.67 -14.73
N ALA A 363 13.49 16.35 -15.73
CA ALA A 363 12.74 17.22 -16.63
C ALA A 363 13.12 16.97 -18.09
N ASN A 364 12.12 16.88 -18.98
CA ASN A 364 12.36 16.88 -20.40
C ASN A 364 12.43 18.31 -20.91
N ASN A 365 13.63 18.78 -21.25
CA ASN A 365 13.82 20.10 -21.84
C ASN A 365 13.74 19.99 -23.38
N GLU A 366 12.54 20.10 -23.92
CA GLU A 366 12.27 19.99 -25.36
C GLU A 366 12.93 21.12 -26.16
N HIS A 367 13.05 22.31 -25.58
CA HIS A 367 13.69 23.45 -26.24
C HIS A 367 15.18 23.22 -26.50
N GLU A 368 15.85 22.65 -25.51
CA GLU A 368 17.28 22.32 -25.60
C GLU A 368 17.54 20.92 -26.18
N GLY A 369 16.48 20.16 -26.47
CA GLY A 369 16.57 18.80 -27.02
C GLY A 369 17.31 17.81 -26.09
N ARG A 370 17.20 17.96 -24.77
CA ARG A 370 17.91 17.14 -23.78
C ARG A 370 17.07 16.76 -22.58
N LEU A 371 17.44 15.67 -21.91
CA LEU A 371 16.96 15.37 -20.57
C LEU A 371 17.79 16.15 -19.55
N GLU A 372 17.15 16.69 -18.52
CA GLU A 372 17.79 17.39 -17.42
C GLU A 372 17.48 16.68 -16.10
N ILE A 373 18.51 16.46 -15.28
CA ILE A 373 18.38 15.84 -13.96
C ILE A 373 19.06 16.73 -12.93
N ILE A 374 18.32 17.08 -11.87
CA ILE A 374 18.85 17.74 -10.70
C ILE A 374 18.88 16.73 -9.55
N PRO A 375 20.04 16.11 -9.25
CA PRO A 375 20.14 15.18 -8.14
C PRO A 375 19.93 15.88 -6.80
N ALA A 376 19.48 15.15 -5.77
CA ALA A 376 19.19 15.70 -4.44
C ALA A 376 18.26 16.93 -4.44
N PHE A 377 17.40 17.09 -5.46
CA PHE A 377 16.53 18.26 -5.63
C PHE A 377 15.65 18.53 -4.40
N ALA A 378 15.07 17.46 -3.83
CA ALA A 378 14.20 17.59 -2.67
C ALA A 378 14.95 18.19 -1.46
N TRP A 379 16.20 17.76 -1.24
CA TRP A 379 17.08 18.28 -0.18
C TRP A 379 17.52 19.72 -0.43
N LEU A 380 17.85 20.04 -1.67
CA LEU A 380 18.40 21.35 -2.04
C LEU A 380 17.34 22.45 -2.15
N TYR A 381 16.17 22.13 -2.69
CA TYR A 381 15.21 23.14 -3.15
C TYR A 381 13.78 22.93 -2.67
N ASN A 382 13.45 21.76 -2.14
CA ASN A 382 12.08 21.42 -1.74
C ASN A 382 12.03 20.70 -0.37
N MET A 383 12.83 21.20 0.58
CA MET A 383 12.93 20.62 1.92
C MET A 383 11.59 20.61 2.66
N TYR A 384 10.73 21.62 2.46
CA TYR A 384 9.40 21.62 3.03
C TYR A 384 8.56 20.41 2.61
N ALA A 385 8.54 20.09 1.32
CA ALA A 385 7.81 18.93 0.84
C ALA A 385 8.41 17.62 1.35
N LEU A 386 9.73 17.54 1.47
CA LEU A 386 10.44 16.38 2.02
C LEU A 386 10.05 16.14 3.49
N ALA A 387 10.14 17.17 4.32
CA ALA A 387 9.77 17.10 5.74
C ALA A 387 8.28 16.79 5.94
N ARG A 388 7.39 17.45 5.18
CA ARG A 388 5.95 17.20 5.22
C ARG A 388 5.61 15.76 4.86
N ASN A 389 6.23 15.19 3.82
CA ASN A 389 5.97 13.82 3.40
C ASN A 389 6.49 12.79 4.40
N SER A 390 7.59 13.06 5.08
CA SER A 390 8.12 12.19 6.14
C SER A 390 7.11 11.97 7.28
N SER A 391 6.43 13.03 7.73
CA SER A 391 5.42 12.94 8.80
C SER A 391 4.04 12.48 8.29
N LYS A 392 3.67 12.85 7.05
CA LYS A 392 2.36 12.62 6.43
C LYS A 392 1.95 11.15 6.43
N TYR A 393 2.81 10.28 5.94
CA TYR A 393 2.46 8.87 5.77
C TYR A 393 2.30 8.16 7.11
N ARG A 394 3.13 8.48 8.09
CA ARG A 394 3.03 7.95 9.45
C ARG A 394 1.76 8.43 10.16
N SER A 395 1.44 9.70 10.08
CA SER A 395 0.24 10.28 10.71
C SER A 395 -1.07 9.81 10.07
N ARG A 396 -1.02 9.39 8.82
CA ARG A 396 -2.18 8.86 8.08
C ARG A 396 -2.33 7.35 8.15
N ASP A 397 -1.43 6.65 8.83
CA ASP A 397 -1.57 5.21 9.03
C ASP A 397 -2.76 4.91 9.95
N ARG A 398 -3.86 4.44 9.36
CA ARG A 398 -5.11 4.13 10.04
C ARG A 398 -5.22 2.66 10.45
N ARG A 399 -4.27 1.84 10.04
CA ARG A 399 -4.31 0.40 10.31
C ARG A 399 -4.20 0.13 11.81
N ARG A 400 -4.99 -0.79 12.29
CA ARG A 400 -4.85 -1.38 13.62
C ARG A 400 -4.07 -2.68 13.52
N ASP A 401 -4.34 -3.49 12.50
CA ASP A 401 -3.44 -4.59 12.11
C ASP A 401 -2.18 -4.03 11.48
N ARG A 402 -1.06 -4.24 12.12
CA ARG A 402 0.28 -3.82 11.70
C ARG A 402 1.17 -5.02 11.38
N SER A 403 0.58 -6.14 11.03
CA SER A 403 1.31 -7.35 10.64
C SER A 403 2.20 -7.13 9.41
N GLN A 404 1.78 -6.29 8.46
CA GLN A 404 2.67 -5.76 7.43
C GLN A 404 3.52 -4.63 8.02
N HIS A 405 4.80 -4.89 8.21
CA HIS A 405 5.76 -3.88 8.64
C HIS A 405 6.03 -2.88 7.52
N ILE A 406 6.03 -1.59 7.86
CA ILE A 406 6.25 -0.49 6.91
C ILE A 406 7.28 0.47 7.51
N GLU A 407 8.36 0.71 6.76
CA GLU A 407 9.27 1.81 7.09
C GLU A 407 8.74 3.11 6.48
N PHE A 408 8.38 4.04 7.35
CA PHE A 408 7.88 5.35 6.95
C PHE A 408 8.97 6.42 6.86
N ASP A 409 10.17 6.14 7.37
CA ASP A 409 11.28 7.08 7.27
C ASP A 409 11.77 7.18 5.82
N ILE A 410 11.88 8.38 5.32
CA ILE A 410 12.45 8.65 3.99
C ILE A 410 13.93 8.29 3.90
N PHE A 411 14.64 8.30 5.04
CA PHE A 411 16.02 7.87 5.19
C PHE A 411 16.08 6.38 5.58
N ALA A 412 15.42 5.54 4.79
CA ALA A 412 15.45 4.09 4.95
C ALA A 412 16.74 3.50 4.35
N PRO A 413 17.21 2.33 4.81
CA PRO A 413 18.45 1.72 4.31
C PRO A 413 18.51 1.56 2.79
N ASP A 414 17.42 1.13 2.16
CA ASP A 414 17.28 1.01 0.70
C ASP A 414 17.53 2.35 -0.01
N CYS A 415 16.95 3.45 0.48
CA CYS A 415 17.16 4.78 -0.07
C CYS A 415 18.58 5.32 0.18
N MET A 416 19.11 5.09 1.38
CA MET A 416 20.44 5.63 1.74
C MET A 416 21.58 4.87 1.08
N GLN A 417 21.38 3.60 0.75
CA GLN A 417 22.30 2.84 -0.12
C GLN A 417 22.39 3.50 -1.51
N GLU A 418 21.23 3.85 -2.10
CA GLU A 418 21.18 4.55 -3.39
C GLU A 418 21.85 5.94 -3.32
N VAL A 419 21.71 6.66 -2.21
CA VAL A 419 22.40 7.97 -1.99
C VAL A 419 23.92 7.80 -1.99
N ALA A 420 24.44 6.76 -1.33
CA ALA A 420 25.87 6.48 -1.31
C ALA A 420 26.37 6.08 -2.70
N ASP A 421 25.61 5.27 -3.44
CA ASP A 421 25.93 4.85 -4.80
C ASP A 421 25.89 6.05 -5.77
N ALA A 422 24.86 6.90 -5.67
CA ALA A 422 24.71 8.10 -6.50
C ALA A 422 25.87 9.10 -6.30
N ARG A 423 26.35 9.27 -5.07
CA ARG A 423 27.49 10.14 -4.80
C ARG A 423 28.75 9.65 -5.51
N ARG A 424 29.02 8.34 -5.48
CA ARG A 424 30.14 7.73 -6.20
C ARG A 424 29.96 7.83 -7.72
N LEU A 425 28.72 7.66 -8.19
CA LEU A 425 28.39 7.76 -9.61
C LEU A 425 28.61 9.18 -10.15
N LEU A 426 28.25 10.23 -9.38
CA LEU A 426 28.55 11.61 -9.75
C LEU A 426 30.06 11.86 -9.87
N GLU A 427 30.87 11.30 -8.98
CA GLU A 427 32.34 11.38 -9.03
C GLU A 427 32.88 10.68 -10.29
N ALA A 428 32.43 9.46 -10.59
CA ALA A 428 32.81 8.72 -11.79
C ALA A 428 32.41 9.46 -13.10
N TRP A 429 31.22 10.05 -13.14
CA TRP A 429 30.81 10.86 -14.30
C TRP A 429 31.60 12.16 -14.43
N ALA A 430 31.96 12.81 -13.33
CA ALA A 430 32.80 14.00 -13.35
C ALA A 430 34.21 13.67 -13.88
N GLU A 431 34.81 12.56 -13.47
CA GLU A 431 36.07 12.06 -14.00
C GLU A 431 35.99 11.76 -15.51
N LYS A 432 34.95 11.02 -15.92
CA LYS A 432 34.76 10.57 -17.30
C LYS A 432 34.44 11.70 -18.28
N TYR A 433 33.55 12.62 -17.91
CA TYR A 433 33.00 13.60 -18.84
C TYR A 433 33.54 15.02 -18.65
N CYS A 434 34.15 15.33 -17.49
CA CYS A 434 34.69 16.64 -17.18
C CYS A 434 36.20 16.61 -16.88
N SER A 435 36.85 15.42 -16.94
CA SER A 435 38.26 15.24 -16.57
C SER A 435 38.60 15.71 -15.15
N TRP A 436 37.60 15.69 -14.26
CA TRP A 436 37.76 16.06 -12.86
C TRP A 436 38.68 15.09 -12.12
N LYS A 437 39.49 15.61 -11.20
CA LYS A 437 40.33 14.81 -10.31
C LYS A 437 40.09 15.18 -8.85
N PRO A 438 40.33 14.23 -7.92
CA PRO A 438 40.26 14.54 -6.48
C PRO A 438 41.17 15.74 -6.13
N GLY A 439 40.61 16.75 -5.49
CA GLY A 439 41.25 18.02 -5.17
C GLY A 439 40.84 19.20 -6.06
N ASP A 440 40.31 18.95 -7.24
CA ASP A 440 39.77 20.01 -8.09
C ASP A 440 38.38 20.47 -7.60
N ALA A 441 37.96 21.68 -8.02
CA ALA A 441 36.60 22.13 -7.85
C ALA A 441 35.64 21.19 -8.60
N PHE A 442 34.58 20.69 -7.93
CA PHE A 442 33.66 19.76 -8.55
C PHE A 442 32.76 20.47 -9.58
N PRO A 443 32.51 19.89 -10.76
CA PRO A 443 31.71 20.53 -11.79
C PRO A 443 30.24 20.68 -11.36
N GLU A 444 29.63 21.83 -11.63
CA GLU A 444 28.21 22.08 -11.39
C GLU A 444 27.29 21.49 -12.48
N LYS A 445 27.86 21.16 -13.64
CA LYS A 445 27.15 20.53 -14.75
C LYS A 445 28.00 19.42 -15.37
N ILE A 446 27.38 18.26 -15.52
CA ILE A 446 27.97 17.10 -16.24
C ILE A 446 27.02 16.77 -17.40
N VAL A 447 27.55 16.60 -18.60
CA VAL A 447 26.74 16.20 -19.77
C VAL A 447 27.11 14.78 -20.16
N LEU A 448 26.15 13.89 -20.03
CA LEU A 448 26.28 12.48 -20.40
C LEU A 448 25.90 12.28 -21.87
N HIS A 449 26.56 11.35 -22.52
CA HIS A 449 26.29 10.93 -23.90
C HIS A 449 26.21 9.40 -23.96
N GLY A 450 25.49 8.87 -24.93
CA GLY A 450 25.56 7.45 -25.25
C GLY A 450 24.65 6.51 -24.48
N GLY A 451 23.52 6.98 -23.95
CA GLY A 451 22.45 6.09 -23.45
C GLY A 451 22.63 5.58 -22.01
N GLU A 452 23.43 6.24 -21.17
CA GLU A 452 23.67 5.78 -19.79
C GLU A 452 22.43 5.83 -18.88
N VAL A 453 21.59 6.87 -19.03
CA VAL A 453 20.38 7.06 -18.23
C VAL A 453 19.10 7.19 -19.05
N GLU A 454 19.24 7.41 -20.35
CA GLU A 454 18.15 7.45 -21.31
C GLU A 454 18.52 6.67 -22.57
N LYS A 455 17.66 5.80 -23.04
CA LYS A 455 17.89 5.02 -24.28
C LYS A 455 17.64 5.89 -25.51
N SER A 456 18.45 6.93 -25.69
CA SER A 456 18.44 7.82 -26.84
C SER A 456 19.85 8.33 -27.16
N ALA A 457 20.01 8.98 -28.33
CA ALA A 457 21.26 9.60 -28.71
C ALA A 457 21.41 11.05 -28.22
N ARG A 458 20.36 11.63 -27.62
CA ARG A 458 20.39 13.01 -27.13
C ARG A 458 21.22 13.12 -25.85
N PRO A 459 21.78 14.31 -25.57
CA PRO A 459 22.53 14.52 -24.34
C PRO A 459 21.62 14.52 -23.10
N VAL A 460 22.18 14.07 -21.97
CA VAL A 460 21.55 14.19 -20.66
C VAL A 460 22.40 15.12 -19.78
N ALA A 461 21.80 16.20 -19.28
CA ALA A 461 22.48 17.17 -18.44
C ALA A 461 22.20 16.90 -16.96
N ILE A 462 23.22 16.57 -16.21
CA ILE A 462 23.18 16.53 -14.74
C ILE A 462 23.51 17.94 -14.25
N LEU A 463 22.51 18.61 -13.68
CA LEU A 463 22.62 19.99 -13.24
C LEU A 463 22.87 20.06 -11.73
N LYS A 464 23.62 21.06 -11.27
CA LYS A 464 23.96 21.26 -9.86
C LYS A 464 24.71 20.08 -9.23
N ALA A 465 25.52 19.39 -10.02
CA ALA A 465 26.18 18.14 -9.63
C ALA A 465 27.09 18.33 -8.40
N GLY A 466 27.82 19.44 -8.31
CA GLY A 466 28.66 19.76 -7.15
C GLY A 466 27.85 19.90 -5.86
N ARG A 467 26.81 20.70 -5.88
CA ARG A 467 25.89 20.87 -4.75
C ARG A 467 25.17 19.57 -4.38
N ALA A 468 24.81 18.76 -5.38
CA ALA A 468 24.16 17.46 -5.16
C ALA A 468 25.09 16.47 -4.47
N ARG A 469 26.35 16.42 -4.86
CA ARG A 469 27.38 15.56 -4.22
C ARG A 469 27.55 15.93 -2.73
N GLU A 470 27.57 17.24 -2.41
CA GLU A 470 27.62 17.72 -1.03
C GLU A 470 26.34 17.38 -0.26
N ALA A 471 25.17 17.58 -0.88
CA ALA A 471 23.87 17.24 -0.30
C ALA A 471 23.76 15.76 0.03
N TYR A 472 24.19 14.88 -0.86
CA TYR A 472 24.26 13.45 -0.57
C TYR A 472 25.17 13.12 0.62
N GLY A 473 26.31 13.83 0.75
CA GLY A 473 27.16 13.74 1.92
C GLY A 473 26.46 14.17 3.22
N GLN A 474 25.69 15.27 3.18
CA GLN A 474 24.87 15.73 4.31
C GLN A 474 23.80 14.71 4.67
N MET A 475 23.11 14.13 3.68
CA MET A 475 22.06 13.12 3.91
C MET A 475 22.61 11.86 4.57
N LEU A 476 23.79 11.37 4.15
CA LEU A 476 24.44 10.21 4.77
C LEU A 476 24.83 10.49 6.23
N LEU A 477 25.34 11.68 6.51
CA LEU A 477 25.71 12.10 7.84
C LEU A 477 24.47 12.23 8.75
N HIS A 478 23.42 12.90 8.26
CA HIS A 478 22.14 13.00 8.96
C HIS A 478 21.54 11.62 9.26
N TYR A 479 21.58 10.70 8.30
CA TYR A 479 21.10 9.33 8.50
C TYR A 479 21.84 8.61 9.62
N ALA A 480 23.16 8.68 9.65
CA ALA A 480 23.96 8.05 10.71
C ALA A 480 23.67 8.67 12.08
N ALA A 481 23.65 10.00 12.18
CA ALA A 481 23.37 10.72 13.42
C ALA A 481 21.92 10.45 13.91
N LYS A 482 20.96 10.50 13.01
CA LYS A 482 19.54 10.20 13.32
C LYS A 482 19.37 8.80 13.88
N CYS A 483 19.95 7.78 13.23
CA CYS A 483 19.87 6.39 13.72
C CYS A 483 20.51 6.26 15.13
N LEU A 484 21.62 6.94 15.37
CA LEU A 484 22.27 6.97 16.67
C LEU A 484 21.37 7.59 17.75
N LEU A 485 20.80 8.76 17.46
CA LEU A 485 19.94 9.50 18.38
C LEU A 485 18.62 8.75 18.66
N GLU A 486 18.02 8.12 17.67
CA GLU A 486 16.81 7.30 17.83
C GLU A 486 17.10 6.10 18.74
N ARG A 487 18.21 5.40 18.54
CA ARG A 487 18.62 4.29 19.42
C ARG A 487 18.96 4.76 20.82
N PHE A 488 19.62 5.90 20.98
CA PHE A 488 19.86 6.50 22.29
C PHE A 488 18.55 6.87 23.00
N LYS A 489 17.59 7.45 22.26
CA LYS A 489 16.25 7.76 22.79
C LYS A 489 15.53 6.51 23.32
N GLU A 490 15.66 5.39 22.62
CA GLU A 490 15.02 4.13 22.98
C GLU A 490 15.69 3.42 24.17
N THR A 491 17.03 3.43 24.23
CA THR A 491 17.79 2.61 25.17
C THR A 491 18.35 3.38 26.37
N GLY A 492 18.44 4.70 26.28
CA GLY A 492 19.10 5.56 27.26
C GLY A 492 20.61 5.37 27.36
N LYS A 493 21.21 4.65 26.40
CA LYS A 493 22.65 4.34 26.38
C LYS A 493 23.23 4.65 25.01
N LEU A 494 24.51 5.05 24.98
CA LEU A 494 25.24 5.19 23.74
C LEU A 494 25.27 3.83 23.01
N PRO A 495 24.69 3.73 21.81
CA PRO A 495 24.67 2.46 21.08
C PRO A 495 26.08 2.06 20.63
N GLU A 496 26.34 0.76 20.62
CA GLU A 496 27.55 0.23 19.99
C GLU A 496 27.45 0.38 18.48
N THR A 497 28.40 1.06 17.88
CA THR A 497 28.52 1.24 16.42
C THR A 497 29.52 0.24 15.78
N ALA A 498 30.09 -0.65 16.61
CA ALA A 498 30.97 -1.72 16.17
C ALA A 498 30.19 -2.81 15.41
N GLY A 499 30.63 -3.19 14.22
CA GLY A 499 29.98 -4.21 13.39
C GLY A 499 29.31 -3.66 12.14
N ALA A 500 29.84 -2.54 11.58
CA ALA A 500 29.37 -1.95 10.34
C ALA A 500 29.10 -3.02 9.27
N SER A 501 27.84 -3.14 8.84
CA SER A 501 27.42 -4.11 7.84
C SER A 501 27.44 -3.48 6.44
N HIS A 502 28.19 -4.09 5.53
CA HIS A 502 28.33 -3.64 4.14
C HIS A 502 27.34 -4.32 3.16
N GLY A 503 26.30 -5.01 3.68
CA GLY A 503 25.31 -5.68 2.82
C GLY A 503 24.34 -4.69 2.15
N ARG A 504 23.89 -5.03 0.93
CA ARG A 504 22.84 -4.28 0.24
C ARG A 504 21.48 -4.51 0.91
N TRP A 505 20.62 -3.52 0.78
CA TRP A 505 19.26 -3.54 1.29
C TRP A 505 18.24 -3.41 0.16
N ILE A 506 17.11 -4.06 0.33
CA ILE A 506 15.98 -4.00 -0.58
C ILE A 506 14.71 -3.61 0.19
N ASN A 507 13.81 -2.94 -0.50
CA ASN A 507 12.46 -2.69 -0.02
C ASN A 507 11.60 -3.95 -0.29
N PHE A 508 11.38 -4.75 0.75
CA PHE A 508 10.68 -6.03 0.67
C PHE A 508 9.18 -5.85 0.94
N GLY A 509 8.46 -5.27 0.00
CA GLY A 509 7.02 -5.02 0.15
C GLY A 509 6.66 -3.96 1.21
N GLY A 510 7.57 -3.01 1.50
CA GLY A 510 7.42 -1.98 2.53
C GLY A 510 8.32 -2.16 3.74
N GLN A 511 8.77 -3.39 4.01
CA GLN A 511 9.73 -3.73 5.06
C GLN A 511 11.14 -3.76 4.45
N PRO A 512 12.09 -2.92 4.88
CA PRO A 512 13.47 -3.05 4.44
C PRO A 512 14.11 -4.34 4.96
N LEU A 513 14.77 -5.09 4.08
CA LEU A 513 15.57 -6.27 4.41
C LEU A 513 16.94 -6.17 3.77
N ARG A 514 17.96 -6.80 4.39
CA ARG A 514 19.22 -7.04 3.70
C ARG A 514 19.01 -8.09 2.61
N GLU A 515 19.65 -7.95 1.46
CA GLU A 515 19.62 -8.95 0.39
C GLU A 515 19.97 -10.34 0.92
N ALA A 516 20.99 -10.45 1.78
CA ALA A 516 21.39 -11.72 2.38
C ALA A 516 20.27 -12.37 3.25
N ASP A 517 19.45 -11.56 3.96
CA ASP A 517 18.33 -12.09 4.73
C ASP A 517 17.19 -12.56 3.80
N ALA A 518 16.97 -11.86 2.68
CA ALA A 518 16.00 -12.29 1.66
C ALA A 518 16.46 -13.58 0.96
N ASP A 519 17.74 -13.71 0.66
CA ASP A 519 18.32 -14.93 0.09
C ASP A 519 18.22 -16.11 1.05
N ALA A 520 18.54 -15.90 2.33
CA ALA A 520 18.38 -16.92 3.38
C ALA A 520 16.91 -17.36 3.54
N LEU A 521 15.97 -16.39 3.50
CA LEU A 521 14.53 -16.68 3.54
C LEU A 521 14.10 -17.57 2.37
N ARG A 522 14.54 -17.25 1.15
CA ARG A 522 14.26 -18.02 -0.06
C ARG A 522 14.82 -19.43 0.03
N GLU A 523 16.06 -19.56 0.49
CA GLU A 523 16.69 -20.87 0.69
C GLU A 523 15.95 -21.69 1.77
N ASP A 524 15.59 -21.10 2.90
CA ASP A 524 14.81 -21.76 3.96
C ASP A 524 13.45 -22.28 3.45
N ILE A 525 12.80 -21.53 2.56
CA ILE A 525 11.58 -21.97 1.90
C ILE A 525 11.89 -23.15 0.96
N ARG A 526 12.88 -23.04 0.08
CA ARG A 526 13.25 -24.05 -0.89
C ARG A 526 13.61 -25.39 -0.25
N GLU A 527 14.40 -25.33 0.81
CA GLU A 527 14.86 -26.50 1.57
C GLU A 527 13.82 -27.08 2.53
N GLY A 528 12.65 -26.43 2.68
CA GLY A 528 11.60 -26.91 3.56
C GLY A 528 11.85 -26.68 5.05
N ARG A 529 12.69 -25.73 5.40
CA ARG A 529 12.82 -25.25 6.79
C ARG A 529 11.65 -24.35 7.20
N LEU A 530 11.05 -23.66 6.24
CA LEU A 530 9.78 -22.94 6.38
C LEU A 530 8.70 -23.67 5.57
N ASN A 531 7.57 -24.00 6.21
CA ASN A 531 6.61 -24.94 5.66
C ASN A 531 5.20 -24.37 5.43
N ASN A 532 4.99 -23.13 5.77
CA ASN A 532 3.72 -22.42 5.59
C ASN A 532 3.93 -20.90 5.71
N TRP A 533 2.90 -20.13 5.39
CA TRP A 533 2.94 -18.66 5.48
C TRP A 533 3.16 -18.14 6.90
N ASP A 534 2.67 -18.83 7.94
CA ASP A 534 2.87 -18.38 9.33
C ASP A 534 4.35 -18.50 9.76
N ASP A 535 5.08 -19.49 9.25
CA ASP A 535 6.54 -19.60 9.47
C ASP A 535 7.29 -18.45 8.81
N ILE A 536 6.91 -18.10 7.57
CA ILE A 536 7.49 -16.98 6.82
C ILE A 536 7.20 -15.66 7.55
N HIS A 537 5.97 -15.43 7.98
CA HIS A 537 5.58 -14.22 8.71
C HIS A 537 6.35 -14.09 10.02
N ARG A 538 6.50 -15.16 10.81
CA ARG A 538 7.32 -15.14 12.03
C ARG A 538 8.79 -14.80 11.74
N ARG A 539 9.33 -15.29 10.63
CA ARG A 539 10.70 -14.95 10.21
C ARG A 539 10.83 -13.48 9.86
N LEU A 540 9.88 -12.91 9.10
CA LEU A 540 9.84 -11.48 8.78
C LEU A 540 9.66 -10.60 10.02
N ASP A 541 8.80 -11.01 10.95
CA ASP A 541 8.58 -10.32 12.22
C ASP A 541 9.85 -10.31 13.09
N ALA A 542 10.59 -11.42 13.14
CA ALA A 542 11.89 -11.49 13.85
C ALA A 542 12.93 -10.56 13.22
N LEU A 543 13.01 -10.50 11.88
CA LEU A 543 13.91 -9.57 11.18
C LEU A 543 13.53 -8.11 11.43
N TRP A 544 12.24 -7.80 11.55
CA TRP A 544 11.78 -6.46 11.92
C TRP A 544 12.14 -6.07 13.36
N ALA A 545 12.08 -7.01 14.29
CA ALA A 545 12.49 -6.75 15.67
C ALA A 545 13.97 -6.35 15.79
N GLU A 546 14.82 -6.89 14.91
CA GLU A 546 16.26 -6.55 14.84
C GLU A 546 16.54 -5.29 13.99
N TYR A 547 15.55 -4.82 13.21
CA TYR A 547 15.71 -3.76 12.23
C TYR A 547 16.32 -2.47 12.78
N PRO A 548 15.93 -1.91 13.95
CA PRO A 548 16.51 -0.66 14.45
C PRO A 548 18.03 -0.74 14.68
N GLN A 549 18.52 -1.86 15.19
CA GLN A 549 19.95 -2.07 15.39
C GLN A 549 20.67 -2.26 14.05
N ARG A 550 20.13 -3.06 13.17
CA ARG A 550 20.69 -3.32 11.83
C ARG A 550 20.69 -2.06 10.93
N LYS A 551 19.68 -1.20 11.09
CA LYS A 551 19.62 0.13 10.43
C LYS A 551 20.78 1.01 10.89
N LEU A 552 21.09 1.02 12.18
CA LEU A 552 22.23 1.74 12.73
C LEU A 552 23.56 1.20 12.18
N GLU A 553 23.75 -0.12 12.19
CA GLU A 553 24.96 -0.77 11.65
C GLU A 553 25.15 -0.44 10.17
N HIS A 554 24.06 -0.45 9.36
CA HIS A 554 24.09 -0.02 7.97
C HIS A 554 24.51 1.45 7.83
N ALA A 555 23.94 2.34 8.67
CA ALA A 555 24.22 3.77 8.60
C ALA A 555 25.71 4.09 8.83
N PHE A 556 26.35 3.39 9.75
CA PHE A 556 27.81 3.50 10.01
C PHE A 556 28.68 2.71 9.02
N GLY A 557 28.11 1.74 8.30
CA GLY A 557 28.78 0.96 7.27
C GLY A 557 28.84 1.62 5.90
N LEU A 558 27.99 2.63 5.64
CA LEU A 558 27.96 3.31 4.36
C LEU A 558 29.23 4.19 4.17
N PRO A 559 29.81 4.21 2.95
CA PRO A 559 30.95 5.08 2.66
C PRO A 559 30.46 6.54 2.64
N GLY A 560 31.01 7.37 3.50
CA GLY A 560 30.63 8.78 3.58
C GLY A 560 31.36 9.53 4.71
N PRO A 561 31.04 10.81 4.94
CA PRO A 561 31.68 11.65 5.95
C PRO A 561 31.53 11.18 7.40
N GLY A 562 30.69 10.15 7.65
CA GLY A 562 30.49 9.52 8.98
C GLY A 562 31.17 8.15 9.12
N SER A 563 31.80 7.61 8.06
CA SER A 563 32.37 6.26 8.09
C SER A 563 33.77 6.23 8.72
N GLY A 564 33.89 5.55 9.86
CA GLY A 564 35.15 4.98 10.35
C GLY A 564 36.20 5.91 10.98
N THR A 565 36.14 7.22 10.80
CA THR A 565 37.15 8.17 11.29
C THR A 565 36.59 9.35 12.07
N THR A 566 35.30 9.58 12.02
CA THR A 566 34.64 10.70 12.71
C THR A 566 34.23 10.26 14.11
N SER A 567 34.66 10.98 15.15
CA SER A 567 34.20 10.71 16.51
C SER A 567 32.68 10.98 16.62
N VAL A 568 32.01 10.32 17.57
CA VAL A 568 30.58 10.56 17.83
C VAL A 568 30.33 12.05 18.11
N ALA A 569 31.21 12.70 18.87
CA ALA A 569 31.10 14.14 19.15
C ALA A 569 31.14 14.99 17.87
N GLU A 570 32.08 14.71 16.96
CA GLU A 570 32.18 15.41 15.68
C GLU A 570 30.96 15.14 14.76
N LEU A 571 30.42 13.92 14.78
CA LEU A 571 29.19 13.56 14.06
C LEU A 571 28.02 14.40 14.58
N LEU A 572 27.87 14.52 15.90
CA LEU A 572 26.78 15.28 16.52
C LEU A 572 26.91 16.80 16.29
N ASP A 573 28.14 17.35 16.25
CA ASP A 573 28.36 18.76 15.91
C ASP A 573 27.94 19.07 14.46
N LYS A 574 28.28 18.17 13.53
CA LYS A 574 27.85 18.30 12.13
C LYS A 574 26.34 18.15 11.99
N GLU A 575 25.73 17.23 12.73
CA GLU A 575 24.28 17.01 12.72
C GLU A 575 23.51 18.23 13.20
N ARG A 576 23.97 18.92 14.24
CA ARG A 576 23.37 20.19 14.70
C ARG A 576 23.24 21.17 13.53
N ASN A 577 24.33 21.40 12.79
CA ASN A 577 24.34 22.31 11.66
C ASN A 577 23.38 21.84 10.53
N ILE A 578 23.24 20.52 10.33
CA ILE A 578 22.32 19.97 9.33
C ILE A 578 20.86 20.17 9.77
N LEU A 579 20.52 19.97 11.02
CA LEU A 579 19.17 20.16 11.55
C LEU A 579 18.74 21.65 11.41
N GLU A 580 19.62 22.57 11.73
CA GLU A 580 19.40 24.01 11.53
C GLU A 580 19.21 24.36 10.04
N LEU A 581 20.06 23.81 9.16
CA LEU A 581 19.96 23.96 7.70
C LEU A 581 18.64 23.40 7.15
N MET A 582 18.19 22.24 7.64
CA MET A 582 16.92 21.64 7.23
C MET A 582 15.75 22.55 7.58
N LEU A 583 15.74 23.11 8.78
CA LEU A 583 14.69 24.02 9.22
C LEU A 583 14.70 25.31 8.38
N GLU A 584 15.85 25.94 8.20
CA GLU A 584 16.00 27.12 7.36
C GLU A 584 15.51 26.87 5.92
N ARG A 585 15.94 25.79 5.30
CA ARG A 585 15.52 25.42 3.94
C ARG A 585 14.03 25.12 3.83
N ALA A 586 13.44 24.49 4.84
CA ALA A 586 12.01 24.23 4.86
C ALA A 586 11.20 25.53 4.96
N GLU A 587 11.60 26.46 5.82
CA GLU A 587 11.00 27.79 5.93
C GLU A 587 11.14 28.58 4.63
N GLN A 588 12.34 28.65 4.05
CA GLN A 588 12.60 29.34 2.78
C GLN A 588 11.79 28.71 1.62
N SER A 589 11.70 27.39 1.57
CA SER A 589 10.92 26.69 0.56
C SER A 589 9.43 27.03 0.66
N ARG A 590 8.89 27.06 1.87
CA ARG A 590 7.47 27.36 2.13
C ARG A 590 7.16 28.85 1.95
N ALA A 591 8.05 29.73 2.35
CA ALA A 591 7.90 31.20 2.22
C ALA A 591 7.69 31.64 0.76
N LYS A 592 8.24 30.90 -0.22
CA LYS A 592 8.03 31.17 -1.64
C LYS A 592 6.55 31.14 -2.05
N ASP A 593 5.74 30.31 -1.39
CA ASP A 593 4.30 30.21 -1.65
C ASP A 593 3.56 31.47 -1.21
N PHE A 594 4.00 32.11 -0.12
CA PHE A 594 3.41 33.33 0.43
C PHE A 594 3.93 34.60 -0.29
N ALA A 595 5.16 34.55 -0.80
CA ALA A 595 5.77 35.64 -1.54
C ALA A 595 5.44 35.63 -3.05
N ASN A 596 4.71 34.64 -3.55
CA ASN A 596 4.40 34.48 -4.98
C ASN A 596 3.33 35.52 -5.41
N PRO A 597 3.66 36.51 -6.25
CA PRO A 597 2.71 37.55 -6.65
C PRO A 597 1.55 37.03 -7.48
N PHE A 598 1.74 35.97 -8.24
CA PHE A 598 0.65 35.33 -9.01
C PHE A 598 -0.35 34.61 -8.10
N ARG A 599 0.11 34.09 -6.97
CA ARG A 599 -0.78 33.48 -5.99
C ARG A 599 -1.58 34.52 -5.22
N THR A 600 -0.95 35.64 -4.83
CA THR A 600 -1.64 36.74 -4.16
C THR A 600 -2.62 37.45 -5.10
N ALA A 601 -2.32 37.52 -6.40
CA ALA A 601 -3.20 38.14 -7.39
C ALA A 601 -4.56 37.39 -7.58
N THR A 602 -4.70 36.18 -7.08
CA THR A 602 -6.00 35.47 -7.06
C THR A 602 -6.94 35.92 -5.94
N CYS A 603 -6.43 36.77 -5.02
CA CYS A 603 -7.17 37.35 -3.88
C CYS A 603 -7.37 38.86 -4.09
N ARG A 604 -8.49 39.37 -3.58
CA ARG A 604 -8.82 40.82 -3.68
C ARG A 604 -7.99 41.70 -2.74
N SER A 605 -7.50 41.11 -1.65
CA SER A 605 -6.67 41.82 -0.66
C SER A 605 -5.71 40.86 0.05
N THR A 606 -4.73 41.43 0.75
CA THR A 606 -3.80 40.67 1.61
C THR A 606 -4.53 40.01 2.78
N GLU A 607 -5.59 40.64 3.30
CA GLU A 607 -6.43 40.08 4.38
C GLU A 607 -7.19 38.87 3.88
N GLU A 608 -7.76 38.91 2.67
CA GLU A 608 -8.41 37.73 2.04
C GLU A 608 -7.40 36.61 1.84
N PHE A 609 -6.20 36.94 1.34
CA PHE A 609 -5.15 35.94 1.16
C PHE A 609 -4.79 35.23 2.49
N ARG A 610 -4.58 36.00 3.56
CA ARG A 610 -4.28 35.47 4.89
C ARG A 610 -5.43 34.64 5.45
N ALA A 611 -6.68 35.06 5.26
CA ALA A 611 -7.86 34.34 5.73
C ALA A 611 -8.03 32.98 5.03
N ILE A 612 -7.64 32.88 3.75
CA ILE A 612 -7.78 31.64 2.96
C ILE A 612 -6.57 30.70 3.14
N PHE A 613 -5.35 31.25 3.10
CA PHE A 613 -4.12 30.46 3.04
C PHE A 613 -3.33 30.42 4.36
N GLY A 614 -3.76 31.18 5.37
CA GLY A 614 -3.03 31.33 6.64
C GLY A 614 -1.76 32.17 6.51
N THR A 615 -0.88 32.02 7.46
CA THR A 615 0.46 32.60 7.46
C THR A 615 1.54 31.52 7.52
N LEU A 616 2.79 31.89 7.34
CA LEU A 616 3.92 30.99 7.48
C LEU A 616 4.04 30.47 8.93
N GLU A 617 3.71 31.30 9.90
CA GLU A 617 3.75 31.00 11.32
C GLU A 617 2.70 29.92 11.72
N ASP A 618 1.56 29.89 11.01
CA ASP A 618 0.46 28.95 11.27
C ASP A 618 0.65 27.59 10.57
N ASP A 619 1.75 27.39 9.82
CA ASP A 619 1.96 26.16 9.07
C ASP A 619 2.25 24.97 9.99
N ALA A 620 1.29 24.04 10.08
CA ALA A 620 1.38 22.88 10.95
C ALA A 620 2.56 21.94 10.64
N SER A 621 2.99 21.88 9.37
CA SER A 621 4.12 21.03 8.98
C SER A 621 5.44 21.63 9.41
N LEU A 622 5.58 22.95 9.32
CA LEU A 622 6.76 23.66 9.86
C LEU A 622 6.80 23.59 11.39
N ALA A 623 5.66 23.75 12.06
CA ALA A 623 5.58 23.59 13.51
C ALA A 623 6.01 22.20 13.96
N HIS A 624 5.60 21.16 13.22
CA HIS A 624 6.02 19.79 13.49
C HIS A 624 7.52 19.59 13.27
N LEU A 625 8.07 20.09 12.17
CA LEU A 625 9.50 20.02 11.91
C LEU A 625 10.32 20.75 12.98
N LYS A 626 9.89 21.96 13.43
CA LYS A 626 10.52 22.70 14.53
C LYS A 626 10.57 21.88 15.81
N LYS A 627 9.46 21.22 16.12
CA LYS A 627 9.39 20.35 17.30
C LYS A 627 10.37 19.18 17.17
N ASP A 628 10.36 18.46 16.03
CA ASP A 628 11.24 17.31 15.81
C ASP A 628 12.72 17.72 15.88
N VAL A 629 13.09 18.84 15.24
CA VAL A 629 14.45 19.40 15.31
C VAL A 629 14.83 19.75 16.75
N GLY A 630 13.91 20.39 17.51
CA GLY A 630 14.14 20.69 18.93
C GLY A 630 14.41 19.45 19.77
N GLU A 631 13.62 18.38 19.58
CA GLU A 631 13.83 17.11 20.26
C GLU A 631 15.21 16.49 19.94
N TYR A 632 15.63 16.53 18.67
CA TYR A 632 16.97 16.02 18.29
C TYR A 632 18.10 16.85 18.87
N LEU A 633 17.96 18.20 18.89
CA LEU A 633 18.96 19.07 19.53
C LEU A 633 19.10 18.78 21.03
N GLU A 634 17.99 18.57 21.75
CA GLU A 634 18.03 18.15 23.15
C GLU A 634 18.71 16.79 23.35
N LEU A 635 18.47 15.83 22.45
CA LEU A 635 19.13 14.52 22.50
C LEU A 635 20.63 14.63 22.25
N ILE A 636 21.07 15.52 21.35
CA ILE A 636 22.49 15.81 21.09
C ILE A 636 23.18 16.31 22.36
N GLU A 637 22.56 17.27 23.08
CA GLU A 637 23.13 17.78 24.35
C GLU A 637 23.24 16.67 25.40
N LYS A 638 22.15 15.91 25.61
CA LYS A 638 22.13 14.80 26.57
C LYS A 638 23.20 13.73 26.26
N LEU A 639 23.42 13.46 24.97
CA LEU A 639 24.40 12.44 24.56
C LEU A 639 25.84 12.95 24.70
N LYS A 640 26.09 14.26 24.57
CA LYS A 640 27.41 14.87 24.82
C LYS A 640 27.77 14.93 26.28
N ASP A 641 26.77 15.02 27.18
CA ASP A 641 26.96 15.06 28.63
C ASP A 641 27.09 13.67 29.26
N SER A 642 26.80 12.60 28.49
CA SER A 642 26.86 11.19 28.97
C SER A 642 28.15 10.50 28.58
#